data_a6fa6d734e668658202fb33566cda6e8
#
_entry.id   a6fa6d734e668658202fb33566cda6e8
#
_cell.length_a   1.000
_cell.length_b   1.000
_cell.length_c   1.000
_cell.angle_alpha   90.00
_cell.angle_beta   90.00
_cell.angle_gamma   90.00
#
_symmetry.space_group_name_H-M   'P 1'
#
loop_
_entity.id
_entity.type
_entity.pdbx_description
1 polymer ?
#
loop_
_entity_poly.entity_id
_entity_poly.type
_entity_poly.pdbx_seq_one_letter_code
_entity_poly.pdbx_strand_id
1 'polypeptide(L)'
;MQLLFHDMKIVSFLCMLAGGLGAAAAEPPLELAGDDVVVFLGGTDMVRAQRSGHLETLLTWRFKNEPPTFRDLSWEADTVFALGTETERWRRGGYRGINALGNLEKQLDDLKATAVLVQLGKNEAFAGGRRVEAFSQATDKLFERLTKNNRRLVVLSPIPFEKATNPLLPDLTSRNDDLKLYVEALRQQAVKHESVFVDLFTNEELPLTQNGQHVAPDKQAALASRTAVSMGIDRPSGFAGLEDLLTAVREKHRLWFNYWRPANWKCLFGDDNRRVFSIGSRKNVPSIRDEHEKLPELIAAAEANVVAVAKGLAKPVITSQVELPTPTPALDPQDEKKEFKPAEGFAVNLFASEKLGVANPLSIRWDAKGRMYVACTWSYPHLKPGEIPNDKIIQLVDTDGDGQADRSTVFADGLNIPTGLETADGGVYVGQATDLLFLRDLDEDGHADERRVLLSGFGTGDTHQAINSFTWSPDGELFFCQGDGIESRVETPWGVSSLYQAGVYRLRPRRLHLDGLLDDFMGPGNPWGVVFDEWGQSLVVDGAGGISYLTPASIPAKHRLRLDRIGNPGGYCGVEMINGRHLPESMRGQFVLNDFKSNTVKRFALMPDGSGYKLDWKEPVLKSSHRNFRPVDIRIGPDGAIYIADFYNSIICHQDDYFRDPTRDLHHGRIWRLSVKDSLLAPKPKI
;
A
#
# COMPACT_ATOMS: atom_id res chain seq x y z
N MET A 1 -39.40 21.71 -76.26
CA MET A 1 -38.37 22.28 -77.15
C MET A 1 -37.03 21.80 -76.64
N GLN A 2 -36.54 20.84 -77.35
CA GLN A 2 -35.13 20.42 -77.62
C GLN A 2 -34.18 20.38 -76.44
N LEU A 3 -33.76 19.10 -76.06
CA LEU A 3 -32.60 18.35 -76.59
C LEU A 3 -31.24 18.91 -76.15
N LEU A 4 -30.53 18.11 -75.36
CA LEU A 4 -29.36 17.37 -75.85
C LEU A 4 -28.81 16.42 -74.78
N PHE A 5 -28.68 15.18 -75.20
CA PHE A 5 -27.97 14.06 -74.55
C PHE A 5 -26.45 14.34 -74.45
N HIS A 6 -25.83 13.91 -73.39
CA HIS A 6 -24.45 13.40 -73.52
C HIS A 6 -24.22 12.22 -72.55
N ASP A 7 -23.79 11.14 -73.15
CA ASP A 7 -23.42 9.87 -72.52
C ASP A 7 -22.29 10.00 -71.51
N MET A 8 -22.47 9.30 -70.36
CA MET A 8 -21.34 8.92 -69.57
C MET A 8 -21.46 7.46 -69.14
N LYS A 9 -20.51 6.69 -69.59
CA LYS A 9 -20.36 5.25 -69.45
C LYS A 9 -20.29 4.85 -67.96
N ILE A 10 -21.20 3.94 -67.57
CA ILE A 10 -21.13 3.16 -66.34
C ILE A 10 -20.04 2.08 -66.55
N VAL A 11 -18.93 2.23 -65.86
CA VAL A 11 -17.91 1.19 -65.66
C VAL A 11 -18.29 0.42 -64.40
N SER A 12 -18.88 -0.72 -64.57
CA SER A 12 -19.09 -1.69 -63.47
C SER A 12 -17.76 -2.25 -63.02
N PHE A 13 -17.34 -1.85 -61.80
CA PHE A 13 -16.24 -2.51 -61.11
C PHE A 13 -16.85 -3.62 -60.23
N LEU A 14 -16.86 -4.82 -60.76
CA LEU A 14 -17.07 -6.05 -59.99
C LEU A 14 -15.80 -6.29 -59.18
N CYS A 15 -15.75 -5.86 -57.91
CA CYS A 15 -14.77 -6.40 -56.95
C CYS A 15 -15.26 -7.75 -56.46
N MET A 16 -14.62 -8.81 -56.89
CA MET A 16 -14.69 -10.12 -56.30
C MET A 16 -14.22 -10.04 -54.84
N LEU A 17 -15.14 -10.24 -53.90
CA LEU A 17 -14.83 -10.64 -52.55
C LEU A 17 -14.30 -12.08 -52.57
N ALA A 18 -13.00 -12.27 -52.82
CA ALA A 18 -12.33 -13.48 -52.45
C ALA A 18 -12.02 -13.37 -50.94
N GLY A 19 -12.84 -14.07 -50.15
CA GLY A 19 -12.54 -14.28 -48.73
C GLY A 19 -11.27 -15.11 -48.58
N GLY A 20 -10.16 -14.43 -48.43
CA GLY A 20 -8.94 -15.00 -47.91
C GLY A 20 -8.98 -14.85 -46.38
N LEU A 21 -9.30 -15.93 -45.67
CA LEU A 21 -8.85 -16.12 -44.29
C LEU A 21 -7.31 -16.12 -44.35
N GLY A 22 -6.72 -14.93 -44.33
CA GLY A 22 -5.30 -14.77 -44.07
C GLY A 22 -5.05 -15.27 -42.66
N ALA A 23 -4.39 -16.44 -42.55
CA ALA A 23 -3.71 -16.79 -41.31
C ALA A 23 -2.86 -15.56 -40.92
N ALA A 24 -3.14 -14.94 -39.79
CA ALA A 24 -2.29 -13.91 -39.26
C ALA A 24 -0.88 -14.51 -39.23
N ALA A 25 0.05 -13.92 -40.00
CA ALA A 25 1.45 -14.31 -39.93
C ALA A 25 1.86 -14.21 -38.46
N ALA A 26 2.35 -15.31 -37.91
CA ALA A 26 2.87 -15.30 -36.54
C ALA A 26 3.89 -14.17 -36.46
N GLU A 27 3.67 -13.25 -35.52
CA GLU A 27 4.67 -12.18 -35.28
C GLU A 27 6.03 -12.84 -35.02
N PRO A 28 7.13 -12.24 -35.48
CA PRO A 28 8.45 -12.82 -35.24
C PRO A 28 8.68 -12.90 -33.72
N PRO A 29 9.33 -13.99 -33.25
CA PRO A 29 9.59 -14.16 -31.83
C PRO A 29 10.40 -12.97 -31.29
N LEU A 30 10.12 -12.58 -30.05
CA LEU A 30 10.88 -11.53 -29.38
C LEU A 30 12.36 -11.93 -29.27
N GLU A 31 13.24 -11.17 -29.91
CA GLU A 31 14.69 -11.36 -29.82
C GLU A 31 15.28 -10.33 -28.88
N LEU A 32 16.03 -10.79 -27.88
CA LEU A 32 16.78 -9.96 -26.91
C LEU A 32 18.24 -10.40 -26.89
N ALA A 33 19.13 -9.41 -26.72
CA ALA A 33 20.57 -9.61 -26.61
C ALA A 33 21.05 -9.38 -25.16
N GLY A 34 22.25 -9.82 -24.84
CA GLY A 34 22.81 -9.70 -23.47
C GLY A 34 23.10 -8.27 -23.02
N ASP A 35 23.21 -7.33 -23.94
CA ASP A 35 23.38 -5.90 -23.68
C ASP A 35 22.04 -5.14 -23.62
N ASP A 36 20.91 -5.82 -23.83
CA ASP A 36 19.61 -5.20 -23.70
C ASP A 36 19.26 -4.87 -22.23
N VAL A 37 18.67 -3.69 -22.08
CA VAL A 37 18.01 -3.27 -20.85
C VAL A 37 16.51 -3.14 -21.13
N VAL A 38 15.74 -4.09 -20.62
CA VAL A 38 14.29 -4.21 -20.84
C VAL A 38 13.55 -3.60 -19.65
N VAL A 39 12.74 -2.57 -19.91
CA VAL A 39 11.96 -1.90 -18.87
C VAL A 39 10.50 -2.34 -18.94
N PHE A 40 9.95 -2.79 -17.79
CA PHE A 40 8.53 -3.04 -17.63
C PHE A 40 7.80 -1.77 -17.21
N LEU A 41 6.65 -1.50 -17.82
CA LEU A 41 5.83 -0.32 -17.60
C LEU A 41 4.35 -0.69 -17.64
N GLY A 42 3.56 -0.21 -16.68
CA GLY A 42 2.13 -0.50 -16.65
C GLY A 42 1.48 -0.30 -15.28
N GLY A 43 0.21 -0.70 -15.19
CA GLY A 43 -0.60 -0.62 -13.98
C GLY A 43 -0.43 -1.82 -13.04
N THR A 44 -1.44 -2.06 -12.21
CA THR A 44 -1.41 -3.06 -11.13
C THR A 44 -1.12 -4.48 -11.60
N ASP A 45 -1.63 -4.89 -12.76
CA ASP A 45 -1.35 -6.23 -13.29
C ASP A 45 0.14 -6.41 -13.62
N MET A 46 0.80 -5.37 -14.15
CA MET A 46 2.25 -5.40 -14.41
C MET A 46 3.05 -5.40 -13.10
N VAL A 47 2.67 -4.57 -12.12
CA VAL A 47 3.30 -4.57 -10.77
C VAL A 47 3.21 -5.96 -10.15
N ARG A 48 2.05 -6.62 -10.23
CA ARG A 48 1.85 -7.98 -9.71
C ARG A 48 2.67 -9.01 -10.48
N ALA A 49 2.74 -8.90 -11.80
CA ALA A 49 3.57 -9.76 -12.64
C ALA A 49 5.05 -9.66 -12.25
N GLN A 50 5.55 -8.45 -12.01
CA GLN A 50 6.92 -8.22 -11.56
C GLN A 50 7.16 -8.77 -10.16
N ARG A 51 6.28 -8.49 -9.19
CA ARG A 51 6.38 -9.06 -7.83
C ARG A 51 6.39 -10.59 -7.84
N SER A 52 5.64 -11.22 -8.75
CA SER A 52 5.61 -12.66 -8.91
C SER A 52 6.91 -13.23 -9.46
N GLY A 53 7.62 -12.48 -10.30
CA GLY A 53 8.89 -12.83 -10.92
C GLY A 53 8.80 -13.81 -12.09
N HIS A 54 7.64 -14.41 -12.36
CA HIS A 54 7.53 -15.52 -13.32
C HIS A 54 7.83 -15.09 -14.75
N LEU A 55 7.35 -13.91 -15.20
CA LEU A 55 7.59 -13.46 -16.57
C LEU A 55 9.09 -13.22 -16.84
N GLU A 56 9.76 -12.50 -15.96
CA GLU A 56 11.20 -12.29 -16.10
C GLU A 56 11.99 -13.61 -16.01
N THR A 57 11.57 -14.53 -15.15
CA THR A 57 12.20 -15.86 -15.04
C THR A 57 12.15 -16.60 -16.38
N LEU A 58 11.01 -16.60 -17.08
CA LEU A 58 10.86 -17.24 -18.38
C LEU A 58 11.69 -16.54 -19.47
N LEU A 59 11.72 -15.22 -19.47
CA LEU A 59 12.54 -14.43 -20.39
C LEU A 59 14.05 -14.68 -20.15
N THR A 60 14.49 -14.61 -18.89
CA THR A 60 15.89 -14.89 -18.50
C THR A 60 16.28 -16.33 -18.88
N TRP A 61 15.41 -17.31 -18.64
CA TRP A 61 15.65 -18.70 -19.02
C TRP A 61 15.78 -18.87 -20.53
N ARG A 62 14.93 -18.22 -21.33
CA ARG A 62 14.98 -18.29 -22.80
C ARG A 62 16.33 -17.75 -23.33
N PHE A 63 16.80 -16.65 -22.75
CA PHE A 63 18.04 -15.99 -23.16
C PHE A 63 19.23 -16.29 -22.24
N LYS A 64 19.25 -17.42 -21.54
CA LYS A 64 20.21 -17.75 -20.47
C LYS A 64 21.68 -17.73 -20.86
N ASN A 65 22.02 -17.85 -22.14
CA ASN A 65 23.40 -17.78 -22.59
C ASN A 65 23.95 -16.35 -22.45
N GLU A 66 23.13 -15.37 -22.80
CA GLU A 66 23.38 -13.93 -22.67
C GLU A 66 22.11 -13.24 -22.18
N PRO A 67 21.79 -13.35 -20.86
CA PRO A 67 20.55 -12.79 -20.32
C PRO A 67 20.55 -11.27 -20.38
N PRO A 68 19.47 -10.64 -20.86
CA PRO A 68 19.30 -9.20 -20.78
C PRO A 68 19.08 -8.73 -19.34
N THR A 69 19.25 -7.44 -19.11
CA THR A 69 18.90 -6.81 -17.83
C THR A 69 17.45 -6.36 -17.83
N PHE A 70 16.72 -6.66 -16.73
CA PHE A 70 15.33 -6.24 -16.58
C PHE A 70 15.17 -5.22 -15.46
N ARG A 71 14.32 -4.19 -15.69
CA ARG A 71 13.99 -3.11 -14.75
C ARG A 71 12.47 -2.92 -14.70
N ASP A 72 11.94 -2.77 -13.51
CA ASP A 72 10.52 -2.47 -13.31
C ASP A 72 10.32 -0.98 -13.01
N LEU A 73 9.56 -0.29 -13.85
CA LEU A 73 9.04 1.06 -13.65
C LEU A 73 7.51 1.09 -13.58
N SER A 74 6.85 -0.04 -13.46
CA SER A 74 5.40 -0.11 -13.34
C SER A 74 4.93 0.43 -11.99
N TRP A 75 3.71 0.98 -11.97
CA TRP A 75 3.11 1.55 -10.77
C TRP A 75 1.61 1.27 -10.77
N GLU A 76 1.04 0.98 -9.60
CA GLU A 76 -0.38 0.70 -9.49
C GLU A 76 -1.21 1.85 -10.06
N ALA A 77 -2.29 1.50 -10.74
CA ALA A 77 -3.20 2.42 -11.42
C ALA A 77 -2.55 3.35 -12.46
N ASP A 78 -1.44 2.94 -13.08
CA ASP A 78 -0.90 3.64 -14.24
C ASP A 78 -1.86 3.61 -15.43
N THR A 79 -1.89 4.71 -16.15
CA THR A 79 -2.70 4.92 -17.35
C THR A 79 -1.89 5.71 -18.38
N VAL A 80 -2.28 5.67 -19.64
CA VAL A 80 -1.65 6.52 -20.67
C VAL A 80 -1.73 8.01 -20.31
N PHE A 81 -2.80 8.43 -19.61
CA PHE A 81 -2.97 9.80 -19.18
C PHE A 81 -2.05 10.19 -18.03
N ALA A 82 -1.82 9.27 -17.09
CA ALA A 82 -0.92 9.48 -15.97
C ALA A 82 0.55 9.50 -16.39
N LEU A 83 0.92 8.72 -17.40
CA LEU A 83 2.27 8.64 -17.93
C LEU A 83 2.61 9.76 -18.93
N GLY A 84 1.58 10.38 -19.52
CA GLY A 84 1.73 11.36 -20.60
C GLY A 84 1.52 12.82 -20.22
N THR A 85 1.17 13.14 -18.97
CA THR A 85 0.75 14.48 -18.57
C THR A 85 1.49 15.02 -17.33
N GLU A 86 1.14 16.24 -16.91
CA GLU A 86 1.70 16.88 -15.71
C GLU A 86 1.42 16.08 -14.41
N THR A 87 0.43 15.19 -14.42
CA THR A 87 0.15 14.29 -13.30
C THR A 87 1.27 13.26 -13.07
N GLU A 88 2.17 13.07 -14.00
CA GLU A 88 3.37 12.25 -13.83
C GLU A 88 4.28 12.75 -12.69
N ARG A 89 4.27 14.04 -12.43
CA ARG A 89 5.16 14.67 -11.43
C ARG A 89 5.08 14.03 -10.06
N TRP A 90 3.87 13.87 -9.55
CA TRP A 90 3.65 13.41 -8.18
C TRP A 90 3.86 11.90 -8.04
N ARG A 91 3.67 11.13 -9.09
CA ARG A 91 3.77 9.67 -9.05
C ARG A 91 5.21 9.17 -8.96
N ARG A 92 6.15 9.95 -9.46
CA ARG A 92 7.56 9.56 -9.57
C ARG A 92 8.47 10.48 -8.75
N GLY A 93 8.04 10.85 -7.56
CA GLY A 93 8.80 11.66 -6.63
C GLY A 93 8.52 13.16 -6.71
N GLY A 94 7.40 13.56 -7.31
CA GLY A 94 7.06 14.96 -7.55
C GLY A 94 6.19 15.65 -6.52
N TYR A 95 6.40 15.41 -5.24
CA TYR A 95 5.64 16.10 -4.20
C TYR A 95 5.94 17.62 -4.22
N ARG A 96 4.88 18.44 -4.19
CA ARG A 96 4.96 19.93 -4.26
C ARG A 96 5.84 20.46 -5.42
N GLY A 97 5.93 19.71 -6.51
CA GLY A 97 6.68 20.12 -7.71
C GLY A 97 8.17 19.84 -7.66
N ILE A 98 8.67 19.19 -6.62
CA ILE A 98 10.07 18.72 -6.55
C ILE A 98 10.12 17.27 -6.98
N ASN A 99 10.87 16.99 -8.05
CA ASN A 99 11.09 15.64 -8.55
C ASN A 99 12.58 15.45 -8.89
N ALA A 100 13.31 14.84 -7.98
CA ALA A 100 14.73 14.57 -8.17
C ALA A 100 15.01 13.38 -9.11
N LEU A 101 14.03 12.49 -9.33
CA LEU A 101 14.15 11.38 -10.28
C LEU A 101 14.00 11.82 -11.74
N GLY A 102 13.37 12.95 -11.99
CA GLY A 102 13.06 13.39 -13.35
C GLY A 102 11.81 12.73 -13.93
N ASN A 103 11.52 13.03 -15.19
CA ASN A 103 10.41 12.46 -15.93
C ASN A 103 10.70 11.05 -16.45
N LEU A 104 9.72 10.40 -17.07
CA LEU A 104 9.83 9.04 -17.60
C LEU A 104 11.00 8.88 -18.59
N GLU A 105 11.19 9.85 -19.52
CA GLU A 105 12.29 9.79 -20.49
C GLU A 105 13.65 9.79 -19.81
N LYS A 106 13.84 10.71 -18.84
CA LYS A 106 15.09 10.75 -18.08
C LYS A 106 15.36 9.44 -17.36
N GLN A 107 14.33 8.84 -16.76
CA GLN A 107 14.47 7.56 -16.06
C GLN A 107 14.84 6.43 -17.02
N LEU A 108 14.24 6.38 -18.22
CA LEU A 108 14.58 5.41 -19.25
C LEU A 108 16.03 5.63 -19.77
N ASP A 109 16.44 6.89 -19.93
CA ASP A 109 17.79 7.24 -20.37
C ASP A 109 18.84 6.92 -19.29
N ASP A 110 18.58 7.23 -18.03
CA ASP A 110 19.45 6.88 -16.89
C ASP A 110 19.65 5.36 -16.77
N LEU A 111 18.62 4.57 -17.06
CA LEU A 111 18.67 3.10 -17.09
C LEU A 111 19.34 2.58 -18.38
N LYS A 112 19.59 3.42 -19.38
CA LYS A 112 20.04 3.01 -20.70
C LYS A 112 19.09 1.99 -21.34
N ALA A 113 17.79 2.19 -21.17
CA ALA A 113 16.75 1.28 -21.68
C ALA A 113 16.87 1.11 -23.19
N THR A 114 16.91 -0.14 -23.68
CA THR A 114 16.93 -0.51 -25.10
C THR A 114 15.58 -1.06 -25.56
N ALA A 115 14.77 -1.54 -24.63
CA ALA A 115 13.43 -2.04 -24.91
C ALA A 115 12.46 -1.69 -23.76
N VAL A 116 11.19 -1.52 -24.10
CA VAL A 116 10.11 -1.27 -23.13
C VAL A 116 8.97 -2.27 -23.39
N LEU A 117 8.57 -3.00 -22.36
CA LEU A 117 7.32 -3.79 -22.33
C LEU A 117 6.25 -2.96 -21.62
N VAL A 118 5.18 -2.61 -22.31
CA VAL A 118 4.11 -1.77 -21.74
C VAL A 118 2.77 -2.46 -21.78
N GLN A 119 2.00 -2.39 -20.67
CA GLN A 119 0.62 -2.86 -20.56
C GLN A 119 -0.28 -1.79 -19.96
N LEU A 120 -1.22 -1.28 -20.74
CA LEU A 120 -2.17 -0.21 -20.35
C LEU A 120 -3.53 -0.48 -21.00
N GLY A 121 -4.54 0.35 -20.72
CA GLY A 121 -5.85 0.31 -21.35
C GLY A 121 -6.97 -0.26 -20.49
N LYS A 122 -6.67 -1.09 -19.48
CA LYS A 122 -7.69 -1.73 -18.63
C LYS A 122 -8.41 -0.74 -17.73
N ASN A 123 -7.67 0.16 -17.08
CA ASN A 123 -8.25 1.22 -16.25
C ASN A 123 -8.98 2.26 -17.06
N GLU A 124 -8.45 2.60 -18.22
CA GLU A 124 -9.06 3.58 -19.12
C GLU A 124 -10.41 3.10 -19.65
N ALA A 125 -10.58 1.79 -19.84
CA ALA A 125 -11.84 1.18 -20.31
C ALA A 125 -13.01 1.40 -19.34
N PHE A 126 -12.77 1.69 -18.05
CA PHE A 126 -13.84 2.11 -17.12
C PHE A 126 -14.56 3.38 -17.55
N ALA A 127 -13.94 4.22 -18.38
CA ALA A 127 -14.55 5.43 -18.95
C ALA A 127 -15.52 5.17 -20.11
N GLY A 128 -15.60 3.91 -20.60
CA GLY A 128 -16.44 3.52 -21.72
C GLY A 128 -15.93 3.97 -23.10
N GLY A 129 -16.57 3.52 -24.16
CA GLY A 129 -16.15 3.74 -25.55
C GLY A 129 -15.98 5.20 -25.97
N ARG A 130 -16.66 6.15 -25.29
CA ARG A 130 -16.56 7.59 -25.57
C ARG A 130 -15.16 8.20 -25.38
N ARG A 131 -14.25 7.52 -24.67
CA ARG A 131 -12.91 8.01 -24.36
C ARG A 131 -11.83 7.35 -25.23
N VAL A 132 -12.18 6.44 -26.13
CA VAL A 132 -11.22 5.68 -26.96
C VAL A 132 -10.40 6.60 -27.84
N GLU A 133 -10.99 7.63 -28.44
CA GLU A 133 -10.25 8.58 -29.30
C GLU A 133 -9.17 9.34 -28.47
N ALA A 134 -9.56 9.86 -27.30
CA ALA A 134 -8.63 10.54 -26.41
C ALA A 134 -7.53 9.58 -25.90
N PHE A 135 -7.87 8.31 -25.65
CA PHE A 135 -6.92 7.28 -25.31
C PHE A 135 -5.94 7.00 -26.43
N SER A 136 -6.42 6.83 -27.68
CA SER A 136 -5.58 6.59 -28.84
C SER A 136 -4.57 7.71 -29.07
N GLN A 137 -5.01 8.99 -28.96
CA GLN A 137 -4.14 10.15 -29.07
C GLN A 137 -3.09 10.23 -27.95
N ALA A 138 -3.48 9.91 -26.73
CA ALA A 138 -2.53 9.87 -25.59
C ALA A 138 -1.53 8.72 -25.73
N THR A 139 -1.98 7.55 -26.22
CA THR A 139 -1.13 6.39 -26.50
C THR A 139 -0.10 6.71 -27.60
N ASP A 140 -0.52 7.36 -28.66
CA ASP A 140 0.36 7.83 -29.73
C ASP A 140 1.54 8.66 -29.17
N LYS A 141 1.22 9.70 -28.39
CA LYS A 141 2.22 10.55 -27.74
C LYS A 141 3.12 9.78 -26.77
N LEU A 142 2.56 8.85 -26.03
CA LEU A 142 3.34 8.02 -25.11
C LEU A 142 4.30 7.12 -25.90
N PHE A 143 3.84 6.45 -26.95
CA PHE A 143 4.67 5.54 -27.75
C PHE A 143 5.79 6.30 -28.47
N GLU A 144 5.53 7.52 -28.98
CA GLU A 144 6.57 8.41 -29.52
C GLU A 144 7.66 8.69 -28.47
N ARG A 145 7.30 8.89 -27.21
CA ARG A 145 8.26 9.09 -26.11
C ARG A 145 9.02 7.81 -25.74
N LEU A 146 8.35 6.66 -25.72
CA LEU A 146 8.96 5.38 -25.37
C LEU A 146 9.94 4.88 -26.44
N THR A 147 9.69 5.17 -27.72
CA THR A 147 10.55 4.75 -28.83
C THR A 147 11.72 5.70 -29.12
N LYS A 148 11.85 6.84 -28.43
CA LYS A 148 13.02 7.71 -28.52
C LYS A 148 14.32 6.94 -28.29
N ASN A 149 15.41 7.42 -28.90
CA ASN A 149 16.72 6.79 -28.83
C ASN A 149 16.74 5.33 -29.35
N ASN A 150 15.89 5.04 -30.36
CA ASN A 150 15.75 3.71 -30.99
C ASN A 150 15.37 2.58 -29.99
N ARG A 151 14.69 2.90 -28.90
CA ARG A 151 14.16 1.89 -28.00
C ARG A 151 13.08 1.06 -28.69
N ARG A 152 13.17 -0.24 -28.58
CA ARG A 152 12.14 -1.17 -29.08
C ARG A 152 10.94 -1.17 -28.13
N LEU A 153 9.75 -1.23 -28.68
CA LEU A 153 8.52 -1.24 -27.90
C LEU A 153 7.77 -2.55 -28.11
N VAL A 154 7.39 -3.19 -27.00
CA VAL A 154 6.51 -4.36 -26.97
C VAL A 154 5.25 -3.96 -26.21
N VAL A 155 4.11 -4.01 -26.88
CA VAL A 155 2.81 -3.63 -26.35
C VAL A 155 2.02 -4.87 -25.98
N LEU A 156 1.76 -5.06 -24.69
CA LEU A 156 0.90 -6.12 -24.21
C LEU A 156 -0.54 -5.61 -24.12
N SER A 157 -1.49 -6.28 -24.74
CA SER A 157 -2.90 -5.97 -24.46
C SER A 157 -3.23 -6.35 -23.00
N PRO A 158 -4.21 -5.68 -22.37
CA PRO A 158 -4.77 -6.17 -21.12
C PRO A 158 -5.49 -7.51 -21.33
N ILE A 159 -5.57 -8.34 -20.29
CA ILE A 159 -6.47 -9.50 -20.25
C ILE A 159 -7.92 -9.02 -20.11
N PRO A 160 -8.92 -9.80 -20.58
CA PRO A 160 -10.31 -9.44 -20.41
C PRO A 160 -10.72 -9.35 -18.94
N PHE A 161 -11.78 -8.60 -18.70
CA PHE A 161 -12.48 -8.66 -17.42
C PHE A 161 -13.21 -9.98 -17.28
N GLU A 162 -13.27 -10.48 -16.06
CA GLU A 162 -13.95 -11.74 -15.73
C GLU A 162 -15.09 -11.50 -14.74
N LYS A 163 -15.93 -12.50 -14.57
CA LYS A 163 -16.91 -12.53 -13.51
C LYS A 163 -16.25 -13.03 -12.24
N ALA A 164 -16.24 -12.21 -11.21
CA ALA A 164 -15.75 -12.61 -9.90
C ALA A 164 -16.62 -13.71 -9.28
N THR A 165 -16.00 -14.60 -8.52
CA THR A 165 -16.73 -15.64 -7.77
C THR A 165 -17.53 -15.06 -6.58
N ASN A 166 -17.07 -13.95 -6.00
CA ASN A 166 -17.78 -13.23 -4.95
C ASN A 166 -18.96 -12.45 -5.55
N PRO A 167 -20.24 -12.78 -5.21
CA PRO A 167 -21.41 -12.13 -5.76
C PRO A 167 -21.61 -10.66 -5.33
N LEU A 168 -20.85 -10.19 -4.35
CA LEU A 168 -20.87 -8.78 -3.91
C LEU A 168 -20.00 -7.89 -4.77
N LEU A 169 -19.16 -8.46 -5.63
CA LEU A 169 -18.37 -7.71 -6.61
C LEU A 169 -19.18 -7.48 -7.89
N PRO A 170 -18.88 -6.41 -8.64
CA PRO A 170 -19.55 -6.18 -9.91
C PRO A 170 -19.19 -7.25 -10.92
N ASP A 171 -20.14 -7.63 -11.78
CA ASP A 171 -19.84 -8.41 -12.97
C ASP A 171 -19.25 -7.47 -14.03
N LEU A 172 -17.94 -7.59 -14.23
CA LEU A 172 -17.21 -6.72 -15.15
C LEU A 172 -17.21 -7.22 -16.60
N THR A 173 -17.76 -8.40 -16.88
CA THR A 173 -17.72 -9.00 -18.23
C THR A 173 -18.37 -8.12 -19.30
N SER A 174 -19.42 -7.36 -18.95
CA SER A 174 -20.06 -6.41 -19.85
C SER A 174 -19.16 -5.25 -20.30
N ARG A 175 -18.04 -4.99 -19.60
CA ARG A 175 -17.06 -3.97 -19.97
C ARG A 175 -16.08 -4.44 -21.04
N ASN A 176 -16.11 -5.72 -21.40
CA ASN A 176 -15.21 -6.25 -22.43
C ASN A 176 -15.50 -5.68 -23.82
N ASP A 177 -16.75 -5.28 -24.11
CA ASP A 177 -17.06 -4.59 -25.36
C ASP A 177 -16.33 -3.25 -25.46
N ASP A 178 -16.32 -2.48 -24.38
CA ASP A 178 -15.53 -1.24 -24.29
C ASP A 178 -14.03 -1.56 -24.33
N LEU A 179 -13.55 -2.51 -23.51
CA LEU A 179 -12.13 -2.87 -23.43
C LEU A 179 -11.57 -3.29 -24.79
N LYS A 180 -12.35 -4.00 -25.60
CA LYS A 180 -11.99 -4.38 -26.97
C LYS A 180 -11.64 -3.17 -27.85
N LEU A 181 -12.35 -2.05 -27.69
CA LEU A 181 -12.06 -0.82 -28.44
C LEU A 181 -10.70 -0.23 -28.03
N TYR A 182 -10.35 -0.30 -26.76
CA TYR A 182 -9.04 0.13 -26.25
C TYR A 182 -7.92 -0.80 -26.72
N VAL A 183 -8.15 -2.11 -26.74
CA VAL A 183 -7.19 -3.10 -27.27
C VAL A 183 -6.94 -2.85 -28.75
N GLU A 184 -7.96 -2.58 -29.54
CA GLU A 184 -7.81 -2.27 -30.96
C GLU A 184 -7.05 -0.95 -31.18
N ALA A 185 -7.31 0.07 -30.36
CA ALA A 185 -6.55 1.32 -30.39
C ALA A 185 -5.06 1.08 -30.08
N LEU A 186 -4.73 0.24 -29.07
CA LEU A 186 -3.35 -0.15 -28.76
C LEU A 186 -2.70 -0.87 -29.94
N ARG A 187 -3.41 -1.80 -30.59
CA ARG A 187 -2.92 -2.52 -31.77
C ARG A 187 -2.59 -1.55 -32.92
N GLN A 188 -3.50 -0.62 -33.22
CA GLN A 188 -3.28 0.38 -34.27
C GLN A 188 -2.08 1.27 -33.98
N GLN A 189 -1.91 1.71 -32.72
CA GLN A 189 -0.77 2.50 -32.33
C GLN A 189 0.54 1.69 -32.35
N ALA A 190 0.51 0.41 -31.97
CA ALA A 190 1.67 -0.46 -32.08
C ALA A 190 2.13 -0.60 -33.54
N VAL A 191 1.21 -0.81 -34.48
CA VAL A 191 1.52 -0.85 -35.93
C VAL A 191 2.10 0.48 -36.40
N LYS A 192 1.48 1.62 -36.02
CA LYS A 192 1.95 2.95 -36.40
C LYS A 192 3.40 3.23 -35.94
N HIS A 193 3.78 2.73 -34.76
CA HIS A 193 5.11 2.89 -34.17
C HIS A 193 6.06 1.71 -34.43
N GLU A 194 5.76 0.86 -35.41
CA GLU A 194 6.56 -0.31 -35.77
C GLU A 194 6.94 -1.20 -34.56
N SER A 195 5.99 -1.37 -33.64
CA SER A 195 6.17 -2.03 -32.35
C SER A 195 5.52 -3.41 -32.35
N VAL A 196 6.07 -4.34 -31.56
CA VAL A 196 5.50 -5.68 -31.39
C VAL A 196 4.21 -5.57 -30.57
N PHE A 197 3.12 -6.17 -31.04
CA PHE A 197 1.86 -6.24 -30.31
C PHE A 197 1.59 -7.68 -29.84
N VAL A 198 1.42 -7.89 -28.55
CA VAL A 198 1.16 -9.18 -27.93
C VAL A 198 -0.29 -9.21 -27.45
N ASP A 199 -1.11 -10.04 -28.11
CA ASP A 199 -2.53 -10.15 -27.76
C ASP A 199 -2.75 -11.13 -26.61
N LEU A 200 -3.12 -10.57 -25.44
CA LEU A 200 -3.55 -11.32 -24.26
C LEU A 200 -5.06 -11.27 -24.07
N PHE A 201 -5.78 -10.44 -24.85
CA PHE A 201 -7.21 -10.25 -24.72
C PHE A 201 -8.04 -11.40 -25.33
N THR A 202 -7.63 -11.90 -26.49
CA THR A 202 -8.40 -12.91 -27.25
C THR A 202 -8.19 -14.35 -26.81
N ASN A 203 -7.29 -14.60 -25.88
CA ASN A 203 -6.92 -15.95 -25.45
C ASN A 203 -7.86 -16.47 -24.35
N GLU A 204 -8.47 -17.63 -24.54
CA GLU A 204 -9.62 -18.15 -23.77
C GLU A 204 -9.27 -19.01 -22.53
N GLU A 205 -8.02 -19.11 -22.10
CA GLU A 205 -7.68 -19.86 -20.89
C GLU A 205 -8.09 -19.08 -19.63
N LEU A 206 -9.15 -19.51 -18.94
CA LEU A 206 -9.80 -18.84 -17.81
C LEU A 206 -10.05 -19.79 -16.64
N PRO A 207 -10.37 -19.31 -15.44
CA PRO A 207 -10.28 -17.93 -14.94
C PRO A 207 -8.88 -17.59 -14.41
N LEU A 208 -8.45 -16.35 -14.59
CA LEU A 208 -7.17 -15.84 -14.08
C LEU A 208 -7.32 -14.87 -12.90
N THR A 209 -8.48 -14.23 -12.76
CA THR A 209 -8.63 -13.12 -11.81
C THR A 209 -9.27 -13.54 -10.49
N GLN A 210 -8.88 -12.85 -9.42
CA GLN A 210 -9.47 -13.06 -8.08
C GLN A 210 -10.74 -12.22 -7.85
N ASN A 211 -10.87 -11.08 -8.54
CA ASN A 211 -11.92 -10.10 -8.30
C ASN A 211 -12.57 -9.58 -9.61
N GLY A 212 -12.40 -10.30 -10.70
CA GLY A 212 -12.90 -9.93 -12.03
C GLY A 212 -11.96 -8.98 -12.79
N GLN A 213 -10.96 -8.41 -12.15
CA GLN A 213 -10.02 -7.44 -12.73
C GLN A 213 -8.56 -7.89 -12.62
N HIS A 214 -8.10 -8.22 -11.43
CA HIS A 214 -6.69 -8.47 -11.14
C HIS A 214 -6.38 -9.96 -11.08
N VAL A 215 -5.26 -10.33 -11.68
CA VAL A 215 -4.78 -11.72 -11.69
C VAL A 215 -4.52 -12.21 -10.28
N ALA A 216 -5.03 -13.40 -9.98
CA ALA A 216 -4.83 -14.06 -8.71
C ALA A 216 -3.35 -14.46 -8.51
N PRO A 217 -2.81 -14.46 -7.28
CA PRO A 217 -1.41 -14.80 -7.03
C PRO A 217 -1.02 -16.19 -7.57
N ASP A 218 -1.88 -17.19 -7.42
CA ASP A 218 -1.68 -18.57 -7.90
C ASP A 218 -1.79 -18.70 -9.42
N LYS A 219 -2.29 -17.68 -10.12
CA LYS A 219 -2.44 -17.65 -11.59
C LYS A 219 -1.33 -16.86 -12.30
N GLN A 220 -0.43 -16.21 -11.54
CA GLN A 220 0.65 -15.40 -12.11
C GLN A 220 1.60 -16.23 -12.99
N ALA A 221 1.92 -17.47 -12.61
CA ALA A 221 2.73 -18.37 -13.41
C ALA A 221 2.05 -18.73 -14.75
N ALA A 222 0.73 -18.96 -14.74
CA ALA A 222 -0.04 -19.26 -15.94
C ALA A 222 -0.08 -18.05 -16.88
N LEU A 223 -0.33 -16.83 -16.37
CA LEU A 223 -0.30 -15.62 -17.17
C LEU A 223 1.10 -15.37 -17.76
N ALA A 224 2.16 -15.52 -16.96
CA ALA A 224 3.53 -15.36 -17.44
C ALA A 224 3.88 -16.34 -18.57
N SER A 225 3.49 -17.62 -18.43
CA SER A 225 3.66 -18.64 -19.46
C SER A 225 2.90 -18.29 -20.75
N ARG A 226 1.64 -17.85 -20.62
CA ARG A 226 0.82 -17.39 -21.73
C ARG A 226 1.46 -16.19 -22.45
N THR A 227 1.90 -15.19 -21.68
CA THR A 227 2.57 -14.00 -22.22
C THR A 227 3.84 -14.37 -22.97
N ALA A 228 4.67 -15.25 -22.42
CA ALA A 228 5.89 -15.72 -23.06
C ALA A 228 5.59 -16.46 -24.39
N VAL A 229 4.60 -17.36 -24.39
CA VAL A 229 4.18 -18.07 -25.62
C VAL A 229 3.65 -17.11 -26.69
N SER A 230 2.87 -16.08 -26.29
CA SER A 230 2.39 -15.05 -27.21
C SER A 230 3.51 -14.15 -27.76
N MET A 231 4.69 -14.13 -27.12
CA MET A 231 5.92 -13.50 -27.60
C MET A 231 6.77 -14.44 -28.47
N GLY A 232 6.29 -15.64 -28.80
CA GLY A 232 7.06 -16.65 -29.56
C GLY A 232 8.11 -17.39 -28.74
N ILE A 233 7.96 -17.41 -27.40
CA ILE A 233 8.89 -18.08 -26.49
C ILE A 233 8.30 -19.41 -26.05
N ASP A 234 9.00 -20.50 -26.36
CA ASP A 234 8.57 -21.85 -25.98
C ASP A 234 8.47 -22.05 -24.47
N ARG A 235 7.49 -22.85 -24.04
CA ARG A 235 7.40 -23.28 -22.63
C ARG A 235 8.59 -24.17 -22.29
N PRO A 236 9.27 -23.94 -21.16
CA PRO A 236 10.35 -24.82 -20.73
C PRO A 236 9.79 -26.22 -20.43
N SER A 237 10.23 -27.22 -21.18
CA SER A 237 9.96 -28.62 -20.86
C SER A 237 11.02 -29.12 -19.89
N GLY A 238 10.79 -28.92 -18.57
CA GLY A 238 11.56 -29.58 -17.52
C GLY A 238 12.92 -28.94 -17.19
N PHE A 239 12.97 -27.63 -16.96
CA PHE A 239 14.17 -26.98 -16.39
C PHE A 239 14.23 -27.20 -14.87
N ALA A 240 15.14 -28.07 -14.42
CA ALA A 240 15.31 -28.43 -13.00
C ALA A 240 15.76 -27.27 -12.09
N GLY A 241 16.16 -26.12 -12.65
CA GLY A 241 16.60 -24.92 -11.92
C GLY A 241 15.63 -23.73 -12.00
N LEU A 242 14.41 -23.94 -12.51
CA LEU A 242 13.47 -22.81 -12.71
C LEU A 242 13.03 -22.16 -11.39
N GLU A 243 12.84 -22.94 -10.33
CA GLU A 243 12.52 -22.44 -8.99
C GLU A 243 13.69 -21.67 -8.36
N ASP A 244 14.92 -22.17 -8.55
CA ASP A 244 16.13 -21.46 -8.11
C ASP A 244 16.25 -20.11 -8.84
N LEU A 245 15.98 -20.09 -10.15
CA LEU A 245 16.01 -18.89 -10.97
C LEU A 245 14.90 -17.91 -10.53
N LEU A 246 13.69 -18.39 -10.29
CA LEU A 246 12.58 -17.59 -9.79
C LEU A 246 12.94 -16.94 -8.43
N THR A 247 13.59 -17.69 -7.55
CA THR A 247 14.04 -17.19 -6.26
C THR A 247 15.07 -16.06 -6.42
N ALA A 248 16.05 -16.24 -7.31
CA ALA A 248 17.05 -15.19 -7.60
C ALA A 248 16.43 -13.95 -8.22
N VAL A 249 15.47 -14.11 -9.16
CA VAL A 249 14.73 -13.01 -9.78
C VAL A 249 13.92 -12.24 -8.75
N ARG A 250 13.20 -12.93 -7.86
CA ARG A 250 12.42 -12.29 -6.79
C ARG A 250 13.30 -11.50 -5.83
N GLU A 251 14.47 -12.02 -5.49
CA GLU A 251 15.43 -11.28 -4.65
C GLU A 251 15.91 -10.00 -5.34
N LYS A 252 16.26 -10.07 -6.60
CA LYS A 252 16.61 -8.87 -7.37
C LYS A 252 15.44 -7.86 -7.42
N HIS A 253 14.20 -8.34 -7.64
CA HIS A 253 13.02 -7.46 -7.66
C HIS A 253 12.77 -6.78 -6.31
N ARG A 254 12.97 -7.49 -5.19
CA ARG A 254 12.85 -6.94 -3.84
C ARG A 254 13.83 -5.79 -3.62
N LEU A 255 15.09 -5.97 -4.00
CA LEU A 255 16.13 -4.95 -3.89
C LEU A 255 15.85 -3.76 -4.83
N TRP A 256 15.43 -4.05 -6.07
CA TRP A 256 15.06 -3.02 -7.04
C TRP A 256 13.86 -2.20 -6.57
N PHE A 257 12.82 -2.84 -6.02
CA PHE A 257 11.66 -2.15 -5.48
C PHE A 257 12.06 -1.17 -4.36
N ASN A 258 12.92 -1.58 -3.43
CA ASN A 258 13.41 -0.73 -2.34
C ASN A 258 14.26 0.46 -2.85
N TYR A 259 14.93 0.30 -3.99
CA TYR A 259 15.67 1.38 -4.66
C TYR A 259 14.74 2.32 -5.42
N TRP A 260 13.83 1.77 -6.21
CA TRP A 260 12.96 2.51 -7.13
C TRP A 260 11.76 3.17 -6.44
N ARG A 261 11.17 2.49 -5.45
CA ARG A 261 10.03 2.94 -4.65
C ARG A 261 10.33 2.86 -3.15
N PRO A 262 11.40 3.54 -2.69
CA PRO A 262 11.84 3.42 -1.31
C PRO A 262 10.77 3.94 -0.34
N ALA A 263 10.74 3.36 0.85
CA ALA A 263 10.07 3.96 1.98
C ALA A 263 10.67 5.36 2.26
N ASN A 264 9.85 6.30 2.69
CA ASN A 264 10.25 7.69 2.91
C ASN A 264 10.85 8.39 1.68
N TRP A 265 10.37 8.04 0.46
CA TRP A 265 10.90 8.58 -0.79
C TRP A 265 10.87 10.12 -0.87
N LYS A 266 9.97 10.81 -0.15
CA LYS A 266 9.97 12.28 -0.09
C LYS A 266 11.25 12.86 0.52
N CYS A 267 11.92 12.10 1.39
CA CYS A 267 13.22 12.47 1.96
C CYS A 267 14.39 12.23 1.01
N LEU A 268 14.20 11.41 -0.03
CA LEU A 268 15.21 11.14 -1.07
C LEU A 268 14.98 12.01 -2.31
N PHE A 269 13.75 12.07 -2.80
CA PHE A 269 13.39 12.63 -4.09
C PHE A 269 12.38 13.77 -4.02
N GLY A 270 11.66 13.93 -2.90
CA GLY A 270 10.64 14.93 -2.69
C GLY A 270 11.15 16.19 -1.96
N ASP A 271 10.24 16.94 -1.36
CA ASP A 271 10.50 18.25 -0.74
C ASP A 271 11.32 18.21 0.56
N ASP A 272 11.39 17.05 1.22
CA ASP A 272 12.21 16.86 2.41
C ASP A 272 13.66 16.42 2.09
N ASN A 273 14.04 16.31 0.83
CA ASN A 273 15.34 15.81 0.40
C ASN A 273 16.55 16.69 0.81
N ARG A 274 16.30 17.92 1.24
CA ARG A 274 17.32 18.87 1.71
C ARG A 274 17.38 19.03 3.22
N ARG A 275 16.52 18.34 3.95
CA ARG A 275 16.51 18.41 5.41
C ARG A 275 17.73 17.72 6.01
N VAL A 276 18.15 18.15 7.19
CA VAL A 276 19.35 17.65 7.88
C VAL A 276 19.33 16.14 8.05
N PHE A 277 18.20 15.58 8.43
CA PHE A 277 18.06 14.12 8.59
C PHE A 277 18.10 13.35 7.26
N SER A 278 17.85 14.02 6.11
CA SER A 278 17.91 13.40 4.77
C SER A 278 19.33 13.41 4.19
N ILE A 279 20.10 14.44 4.43
CA ILE A 279 21.42 14.67 3.81
C ILE A 279 22.54 14.89 4.82
N GLY A 280 22.22 15.20 6.07
CA GLY A 280 23.21 15.47 7.10
C GLY A 280 23.85 14.18 7.60
N SER A 281 25.16 14.15 7.70
CA SER A 281 25.88 13.11 8.41
C SER A 281 26.15 13.55 9.83
N ARG A 282 25.54 12.90 10.81
CA ARG A 282 26.04 12.87 12.18
C ARG A 282 27.14 11.82 12.23
N LYS A 283 28.26 12.09 12.91
CA LYS A 283 29.36 11.12 12.99
C LYS A 283 28.81 9.74 13.43
N ASN A 284 29.04 8.72 12.62
CA ASN A 284 28.58 7.35 12.80
C ASN A 284 27.05 7.10 12.71
N VAL A 285 26.28 8.06 12.19
CA VAL A 285 24.84 7.86 11.93
C VAL A 285 24.60 8.11 10.43
N PRO A 286 24.33 7.06 9.63
CA PRO A 286 24.06 7.25 8.20
C PRO A 286 22.75 8.01 7.98
N SER A 287 22.74 8.87 6.96
CA SER A 287 21.49 9.44 6.46
C SER A 287 20.72 8.42 5.64
N ILE A 288 19.45 8.68 5.37
CA ILE A 288 18.67 7.83 4.45
C ILE A 288 19.30 7.77 3.05
N ARG A 289 19.97 8.85 2.62
CA ARG A 289 20.68 8.89 1.33
C ARG A 289 21.88 7.96 1.33
N ASP A 290 22.72 7.99 2.37
CA ASP A 290 23.87 7.10 2.51
C ASP A 290 23.44 5.62 2.45
N GLU A 291 22.28 5.30 3.01
CA GLU A 291 21.72 3.94 2.93
C GLU A 291 21.19 3.61 1.54
N HIS A 292 20.44 4.53 0.92
CA HIS A 292 19.90 4.32 -0.42
C HIS A 292 21.00 4.12 -1.48
N GLU A 293 22.14 4.82 -1.36
CA GLU A 293 23.29 4.72 -2.24
C GLU A 293 24.02 3.35 -2.18
N LYS A 294 23.69 2.51 -1.20
CA LYS A 294 24.20 1.13 -1.12
C LYS A 294 23.39 0.13 -1.96
N LEU A 295 22.13 0.44 -2.27
CA LEU A 295 21.25 -0.47 -2.99
C LEU A 295 21.71 -0.82 -4.40
N PRO A 296 22.27 0.09 -5.21
CA PRO A 296 22.82 -0.26 -6.54
C PRO A 296 23.85 -1.38 -6.53
N GLU A 297 24.74 -1.44 -5.53
CA GLU A 297 25.72 -2.50 -5.40
C GLU A 297 25.06 -3.86 -5.09
N LEU A 298 24.07 -3.86 -4.18
CA LEU A 298 23.31 -5.06 -3.86
C LEU A 298 22.48 -5.55 -5.06
N ILE A 299 21.90 -4.64 -5.83
CA ILE A 299 21.17 -4.97 -7.06
C ILE A 299 22.10 -5.59 -8.09
N ALA A 300 23.27 -5.00 -8.31
CA ALA A 300 24.26 -5.54 -9.24
C ALA A 300 24.72 -6.95 -8.84
N ALA A 301 24.95 -7.20 -7.56
CA ALA A 301 25.26 -8.53 -7.04
C ALA A 301 24.11 -9.53 -7.25
N ALA A 302 22.86 -9.12 -7.02
CA ALA A 302 21.69 -9.96 -7.27
C ALA A 302 21.51 -10.25 -8.77
N GLU A 303 21.77 -9.31 -9.65
CA GLU A 303 21.75 -9.53 -11.12
C GLU A 303 22.83 -10.53 -11.55
N ALA A 304 24.04 -10.38 -11.06
CA ALA A 304 25.11 -11.34 -11.33
C ALA A 304 24.70 -12.76 -10.84
N ASN A 305 24.00 -12.84 -9.71
CA ASN A 305 23.46 -14.12 -9.20
C ASN A 305 22.36 -14.66 -10.11
N VAL A 306 21.42 -13.83 -10.61
CA VAL A 306 20.40 -14.26 -11.60
C VAL A 306 21.06 -14.88 -12.83
N VAL A 307 22.10 -14.22 -13.39
CA VAL A 307 22.85 -14.74 -14.54
C VAL A 307 23.54 -16.06 -14.24
N ALA A 308 24.19 -16.17 -13.10
CA ALA A 308 24.87 -17.40 -12.68
C ALA A 308 23.92 -18.57 -12.44
N VAL A 309 22.77 -18.32 -11.82
CA VAL A 309 21.71 -19.33 -11.59
C VAL A 309 21.08 -19.75 -12.93
N ALA A 310 20.79 -18.82 -13.84
CA ALA A 310 20.26 -19.11 -15.16
C ALA A 310 21.18 -20.04 -15.99
N LYS A 311 22.49 -19.89 -15.81
CA LYS A 311 23.52 -20.75 -16.46
C LYS A 311 23.78 -22.05 -15.67
N GLY A 312 23.14 -22.27 -14.54
CA GLY A 312 23.38 -23.46 -13.67
C GLY A 312 24.73 -23.43 -12.93
N LEU A 313 25.35 -22.26 -12.80
CA LEU A 313 26.67 -22.08 -12.19
C LEU A 313 26.60 -21.75 -10.69
N ALA A 314 25.46 -21.37 -10.17
CA ALA A 314 25.26 -20.99 -8.77
C ALA A 314 23.86 -21.39 -8.27
N LYS A 315 23.69 -21.31 -6.94
CA LYS A 315 22.38 -21.33 -6.26
C LYS A 315 21.91 -19.92 -5.98
N PRO A 316 20.59 -19.67 -5.80
CA PRO A 316 20.09 -18.35 -5.45
C PRO A 316 20.67 -17.89 -4.11
N VAL A 317 21.06 -16.62 -4.06
CA VAL A 317 21.55 -15.96 -2.85
C VAL A 317 20.52 -14.93 -2.43
N ILE A 318 20.10 -15.01 -1.18
CA ILE A 318 19.20 -14.05 -0.56
C ILE A 318 20.00 -13.15 0.36
N THR A 319 19.92 -11.85 0.16
CA THR A 319 20.56 -10.84 1.00
C THR A 319 19.73 -10.66 2.27
N SER A 320 20.08 -11.38 3.35
CA SER A 320 19.23 -11.44 4.54
C SER A 320 19.88 -10.98 5.83
N GLN A 321 21.18 -10.70 5.83
CA GLN A 321 21.89 -10.45 7.08
C GLN A 321 21.83 -8.97 7.46
N VAL A 322 20.90 -8.65 8.32
CA VAL A 322 20.88 -7.39 9.05
C VAL A 322 20.96 -7.72 10.54
N GLU A 323 22.08 -7.38 11.15
CA GLU A 323 22.18 -7.42 12.60
C GLU A 323 21.22 -6.39 13.20
N LEU A 324 20.29 -6.85 14.05
CA LEU A 324 19.52 -5.93 14.86
C LEU A 324 20.49 -5.19 15.81
N PRO A 325 20.31 -3.89 16.01
CA PRO A 325 21.14 -3.15 16.97
C PRO A 325 20.98 -3.78 18.36
N THR A 326 22.02 -3.65 19.18
CA THR A 326 21.96 -4.08 20.58
C THR A 326 20.81 -3.34 21.27
N PRO A 327 19.95 -4.04 22.04
CA PRO A 327 18.85 -3.40 22.76
C PRO A 327 19.36 -2.27 23.64
N THR A 328 18.69 -1.13 23.58
CA THR A 328 18.94 -0.02 24.52
C THR A 328 18.49 -0.44 25.93
N PRO A 329 19.16 -0.01 27.00
CA PRO A 329 18.65 -0.25 28.34
C PRO A 329 17.27 0.36 28.52
N ALA A 330 16.29 -0.45 28.91
CA ALA A 330 14.94 -0.01 29.20
C ALA A 330 14.67 -0.07 30.72
N LEU A 331 13.77 0.79 31.21
CA LEU A 331 13.24 0.61 32.54
C LEU A 331 12.45 -0.70 32.63
N ASP A 332 12.56 -1.40 33.76
CA ASP A 332 11.60 -2.48 34.04
C ASP A 332 10.18 -1.90 34.03
N PRO A 333 9.20 -2.58 33.46
CA PRO A 333 7.83 -2.09 33.41
C PRO A 333 7.25 -1.67 34.77
N GLN A 334 7.65 -2.34 35.87
CA GLN A 334 7.21 -1.96 37.21
C GLN A 334 7.83 -0.64 37.71
N ASP A 335 9.02 -0.31 37.21
CA ASP A 335 9.68 0.98 37.50
C ASP A 335 9.04 2.09 36.65
N GLU A 336 8.77 1.83 35.38
CA GLU A 336 8.03 2.81 34.55
C GLU A 336 6.64 3.09 35.11
N LYS A 337 5.95 2.08 35.63
CA LYS A 337 4.63 2.24 36.27
C LYS A 337 4.65 3.28 37.41
N LYS A 338 5.77 3.45 38.11
CA LYS A 338 5.93 4.45 39.18
C LYS A 338 5.93 5.89 38.65
N GLU A 339 6.26 6.07 37.37
CA GLU A 339 6.26 7.37 36.69
C GLU A 339 4.85 7.80 36.24
N PHE A 340 3.84 6.92 36.37
CA PHE A 340 2.48 7.22 35.98
C PHE A 340 1.69 7.93 37.06
N LYS A 341 0.90 8.91 36.61
CA LYS A 341 -0.09 9.63 37.45
C LYS A 341 -1.47 9.41 36.82
N PRO A 342 -2.18 8.32 37.18
CA PRO A 342 -3.56 8.12 36.75
C PRO A 342 -4.48 9.13 37.43
N ALA A 343 -5.63 9.41 36.78
CA ALA A 343 -6.69 10.20 37.39
C ALA A 343 -7.20 9.54 38.68
N GLU A 344 -7.83 10.31 39.56
CA GLU A 344 -8.42 9.80 40.80
C GLU A 344 -9.43 8.67 40.50
N GLY A 345 -9.37 7.61 41.27
CA GLY A 345 -10.20 6.42 41.09
C GLY A 345 -9.72 5.42 40.05
N PHE A 346 -8.63 5.73 39.30
CA PHE A 346 -8.06 4.81 38.31
C PHE A 346 -6.83 4.07 38.84
N ALA A 347 -6.62 2.88 38.30
CA ALA A 347 -5.42 2.08 38.48
C ALA A 347 -4.82 1.70 37.10
N VAL A 348 -3.48 1.65 37.04
CA VAL A 348 -2.75 1.19 35.85
C VAL A 348 -2.10 -0.15 36.16
N ASN A 349 -2.26 -1.12 35.28
CA ASN A 349 -1.47 -2.35 35.27
C ASN A 349 -0.85 -2.60 33.91
N LEU A 350 0.23 -3.37 33.89
CA LEU A 350 0.84 -3.83 32.64
C LEU A 350 -0.02 -4.98 32.11
N PHE A 351 -0.49 -4.87 30.86
CA PHE A 351 -1.16 -5.97 30.18
C PHE A 351 -0.17 -6.87 29.45
N ALA A 352 0.76 -6.29 28.70
CA ALA A 352 1.82 -7.02 27.98
C ALA A 352 3.06 -6.15 27.78
N SER A 353 4.20 -6.78 27.55
CA SER A 353 5.46 -6.12 27.29
C SER A 353 6.31 -6.90 26.27
N GLU A 354 7.53 -6.43 26.06
CA GLU A 354 8.57 -7.11 25.28
C GLU A 354 8.81 -8.57 25.70
N LYS A 355 8.50 -8.96 26.93
CA LYS A 355 8.58 -10.36 27.40
C LYS A 355 7.61 -11.30 26.68
N LEU A 356 6.54 -10.75 26.12
CA LEU A 356 5.55 -11.46 25.30
C LEU A 356 5.71 -11.15 23.79
N GLY A 357 6.85 -10.57 23.39
CA GLY A 357 7.16 -10.26 22.00
C GLY A 357 6.59 -8.94 21.50
N VAL A 358 6.07 -8.06 22.38
CA VAL A 358 5.60 -6.74 21.99
C VAL A 358 6.80 -5.81 21.81
N ALA A 359 6.96 -5.26 20.60
CA ALA A 359 7.99 -4.28 20.30
C ALA A 359 7.42 -3.16 19.43
N ASN A 360 7.64 -1.92 19.83
CA ASN A 360 7.14 -0.73 19.17
C ASN A 360 5.70 -0.92 18.63
N PRO A 361 4.70 -1.21 19.50
CA PRO A 361 3.33 -1.48 19.09
C PRO A 361 2.70 -0.25 18.44
N LEU A 362 2.09 -0.43 17.27
CA LEU A 362 1.49 0.64 16.48
C LEU A 362 -0.05 0.64 16.55
N SER A 363 -0.65 -0.53 16.71
CA SER A 363 -2.11 -0.67 16.75
C SER A 363 -2.53 -1.90 17.55
N ILE A 364 -3.64 -1.81 18.26
CA ILE A 364 -4.22 -2.89 19.08
C ILE A 364 -5.71 -3.07 18.78
N ARG A 365 -6.17 -4.31 18.60
CA ARG A 365 -7.57 -4.66 18.36
C ARG A 365 -7.89 -6.01 18.98
N TRP A 366 -9.17 -6.25 19.25
CA TRP A 366 -9.66 -7.55 19.71
C TRP A 366 -10.54 -8.19 18.66
N ASP A 367 -10.45 -9.50 18.60
CA ASP A 367 -11.48 -10.26 17.90
C ASP A 367 -12.70 -10.54 18.81
N ALA A 368 -13.71 -11.18 18.21
CA ALA A 368 -14.92 -11.54 18.94
C ALA A 368 -14.68 -12.55 20.09
N LYS A 369 -13.58 -13.30 20.07
CA LYS A 369 -13.17 -14.23 21.15
C LYS A 369 -12.42 -13.52 22.29
N GLY A 370 -12.17 -12.21 22.18
CA GLY A 370 -11.44 -11.40 23.16
C GLY A 370 -9.93 -11.57 23.10
N ARG A 371 -9.39 -12.13 22.00
CA ARG A 371 -7.94 -12.19 21.74
C ARG A 371 -7.48 -10.84 21.20
N MET A 372 -6.42 -10.27 21.77
CA MET A 372 -5.85 -9.02 21.30
C MET A 372 -4.85 -9.28 20.18
N TYR A 373 -4.91 -8.50 19.12
CA TYR A 373 -3.92 -8.46 18.05
C TYR A 373 -3.16 -7.14 18.13
N VAL A 374 -1.83 -7.23 18.07
CA VAL A 374 -0.92 -6.09 18.19
C VAL A 374 -0.03 -6.01 16.96
N ALA A 375 -0.08 -4.90 16.24
CA ALA A 375 0.87 -4.61 15.17
C ALA A 375 2.18 -4.12 15.78
N CYS A 376 3.27 -4.88 15.58
CA CYS A 376 4.58 -4.59 16.11
C CYS A 376 5.58 -4.33 15.00
N THR A 377 6.54 -3.41 15.22
CA THR A 377 7.58 -3.10 14.23
C THR A 377 8.98 -3.04 14.85
N TRP A 378 9.92 -3.67 14.17
CA TRP A 378 11.37 -3.58 14.42
C TRP A 378 12.05 -2.77 13.31
N SER A 379 11.35 -2.55 12.19
CA SER A 379 11.87 -1.95 10.97
C SER A 379 11.67 -0.44 10.90
N TYR A 380 10.78 0.14 11.74
CA TYR A 380 10.49 1.57 11.70
C TYR A 380 11.75 2.41 11.97
N PRO A 381 12.05 3.49 11.19
CA PRO A 381 11.17 4.10 10.17
C PRO A 381 11.35 3.54 8.75
N HIS A 382 12.30 2.68 8.47
CA HIS A 382 12.46 1.95 7.21
C HIS A 382 13.47 0.81 7.35
N LEU A 383 13.35 -0.17 6.44
CA LEU A 383 14.29 -1.28 6.33
C LEU A 383 15.71 -0.78 6.04
N LYS A 384 16.71 -1.47 6.56
CA LYS A 384 18.10 -1.26 6.14
C LYS A 384 18.30 -1.79 4.71
N PRO A 385 19.33 -1.30 3.97
CA PRO A 385 19.63 -1.84 2.65
C PRO A 385 19.83 -3.36 2.68
N GLY A 386 19.07 -4.08 1.87
CA GLY A 386 19.09 -5.54 1.81
C GLY A 386 18.27 -6.27 2.88
N GLU A 387 17.75 -5.60 3.87
CA GLU A 387 16.91 -6.20 4.91
C GLU A 387 15.62 -6.80 4.35
N ILE A 388 15.27 -8.00 4.84
CA ILE A 388 13.99 -8.63 4.56
C ILE A 388 12.98 -8.18 5.61
N PRO A 389 11.78 -7.72 5.22
CA PRO A 389 10.74 -7.36 6.17
C PRO A 389 10.40 -8.54 7.10
N ASN A 390 10.32 -8.26 8.40
CA ASN A 390 9.94 -9.28 9.39
C ASN A 390 9.19 -8.70 10.60
N ASP A 391 8.50 -7.60 10.40
CA ASP A 391 7.56 -7.07 11.38
C ASP A 391 6.39 -8.04 11.57
N LYS A 392 5.68 -7.94 12.70
CA LYS A 392 4.77 -9.01 13.14
C LYS A 392 3.45 -8.47 13.63
N ILE A 393 2.43 -9.32 13.53
CA ILE A 393 1.22 -9.22 14.34
C ILE A 393 1.34 -10.25 15.47
N ILE A 394 1.28 -9.78 16.70
CA ILE A 394 1.30 -10.62 17.90
C ILE A 394 -0.13 -10.78 18.40
N GLN A 395 -0.56 -12.02 18.62
CA GLN A 395 -1.81 -12.33 19.29
C GLN A 395 -1.55 -12.53 20.80
N LEU A 396 -2.29 -11.83 21.65
CA LEU A 396 -2.19 -11.88 23.10
C LEU A 396 -3.50 -12.37 23.71
N VAL A 397 -3.41 -13.19 24.72
CA VAL A 397 -4.59 -13.73 25.44
C VAL A 397 -4.33 -13.62 26.94
N ASP A 398 -5.31 -13.08 27.64
CA ASP A 398 -5.47 -13.14 29.10
C ASP A 398 -6.40 -14.33 29.39
N THR A 399 -5.81 -15.49 29.80
CA THR A 399 -6.56 -16.74 29.91
C THR A 399 -7.30 -16.87 31.27
N ASP A 400 -6.78 -16.26 32.33
CA ASP A 400 -7.33 -16.32 33.67
C ASP A 400 -8.18 -15.08 34.06
N GLY A 401 -8.09 -14.01 33.28
CA GLY A 401 -8.92 -12.82 33.45
C GLY A 401 -8.39 -11.84 34.50
N ASP A 402 -7.08 -11.90 34.80
CA ASP A 402 -6.46 -11.01 35.81
C ASP A 402 -6.12 -9.63 35.23
N GLY A 403 -6.31 -9.44 33.92
CA GLY A 403 -5.99 -8.19 33.19
C GLY A 403 -4.53 -8.10 32.78
N GLN A 404 -3.84 -9.22 32.69
CA GLN A 404 -2.52 -9.38 32.12
C GLN A 404 -2.55 -10.50 31.08
N ALA A 405 -1.87 -10.35 29.97
CA ALA A 405 -1.73 -11.43 29.01
C ALA A 405 -0.72 -12.45 29.53
N ASP A 406 -1.11 -13.72 29.50
CA ASP A 406 -0.27 -14.86 29.92
C ASP A 406 0.15 -15.74 28.72
N ARG A 407 -0.47 -15.55 27.56
CA ARG A 407 -0.12 -16.26 26.32
C ARG A 407 0.05 -15.30 25.17
N SER A 408 1.13 -15.52 24.39
CA SER A 408 1.39 -14.81 23.14
C SER A 408 1.66 -15.80 22.01
N THR A 409 1.23 -15.45 20.79
CA THR A 409 1.52 -16.19 19.56
C THR A 409 1.90 -15.20 18.47
N VAL A 410 2.90 -15.52 17.65
CA VAL A 410 3.16 -14.75 16.42
C VAL A 410 2.08 -15.12 15.42
N PHE A 411 1.05 -14.29 15.30
CA PHE A 411 -0.07 -14.53 14.37
C PHE A 411 0.37 -14.44 12.92
N ALA A 412 1.18 -13.46 12.58
CA ALA A 412 1.78 -13.31 11.25
C ALA A 412 3.12 -12.58 11.36
N ASP A 413 4.05 -12.91 10.46
CA ASP A 413 5.34 -12.27 10.31
C ASP A 413 5.62 -11.86 8.85
N GLY A 414 6.86 -11.46 8.55
CA GLY A 414 7.22 -11.02 7.20
C GLY A 414 6.49 -9.76 6.75
N LEU A 415 6.05 -8.92 7.67
CA LEU A 415 5.37 -7.65 7.41
C LEU A 415 6.39 -6.50 7.33
N ASN A 416 6.00 -5.42 6.66
CA ASN A 416 6.81 -4.22 6.52
C ASN A 416 6.08 -3.01 7.14
N ILE A 417 6.40 -2.69 8.37
CA ILE A 417 5.83 -1.59 9.15
C ILE A 417 4.29 -1.62 9.07
N PRO A 418 3.63 -2.58 9.75
CA PRO A 418 2.17 -2.67 9.81
C PRO A 418 1.61 -1.52 10.64
N THR A 419 1.21 -0.43 9.98
CA THR A 419 0.84 0.84 10.61
C THR A 419 -0.57 0.88 11.17
N GLY A 420 -1.38 -0.11 10.88
CA GLY A 420 -2.73 -0.24 11.44
C GLY A 420 -3.33 -1.61 11.18
N LEU A 421 -4.23 -2.02 12.05
CA LEU A 421 -4.99 -3.25 11.91
C LEU A 421 -6.43 -3.09 12.40
N GLU A 422 -7.31 -3.98 11.92
CA GLU A 422 -8.67 -4.10 12.41
C GLU A 422 -9.19 -5.53 12.23
N THR A 423 -10.03 -5.99 13.12
CA THR A 423 -10.55 -7.37 13.12
C THR A 423 -11.98 -7.42 12.60
N ALA A 424 -12.27 -8.31 11.67
CA ALA A 424 -13.61 -8.72 11.24
C ALA A 424 -13.53 -9.90 10.26
N ASP A 425 -14.67 -10.39 9.82
CA ASP A 425 -14.81 -11.44 8.79
C ASP A 425 -14.02 -12.73 9.10
N GLY A 426 -13.76 -12.98 10.40
CA GLY A 426 -12.98 -14.12 10.87
C GLY A 426 -11.47 -13.98 10.67
N GLY A 427 -10.97 -12.76 10.48
CA GLY A 427 -9.56 -12.46 10.27
C GLY A 427 -9.17 -11.06 10.68
N VAL A 428 -8.01 -10.62 10.20
CA VAL A 428 -7.40 -9.33 10.52
C VAL A 428 -7.07 -8.59 9.23
N TYR A 429 -7.60 -7.37 9.09
CA TYR A 429 -7.21 -6.40 8.08
C TYR A 429 -5.95 -5.71 8.55
N VAL A 430 -4.91 -5.65 7.72
CA VAL A 430 -3.62 -5.05 8.08
C VAL A 430 -3.18 -4.07 7.00
N GLY A 431 -2.96 -2.82 7.39
CA GLY A 431 -2.35 -1.81 6.54
C GLY A 431 -0.84 -1.82 6.67
N GLN A 432 -0.14 -1.98 5.56
CA GLN A 432 1.30 -1.77 5.48
C GLN A 432 1.67 -1.00 4.21
N ALA A 433 2.94 -0.62 4.08
CA ALA A 433 3.41 0.11 2.90
C ALA A 433 3.06 -0.63 1.61
N THR A 434 2.35 0.05 0.72
CA THR A 434 1.69 -0.25 -0.54
C THR A 434 0.42 -1.11 -0.48
N ASP A 435 0.19 -1.90 0.56
CA ASP A 435 -0.86 -2.92 0.51
C ASP A 435 -1.81 -2.87 1.73
N LEU A 436 -3.07 -3.16 1.48
CA LEU A 436 -4.03 -3.60 2.48
C LEU A 436 -4.15 -5.12 2.40
N LEU A 437 -3.79 -5.78 3.48
CA LEU A 437 -3.83 -7.24 3.61
C LEU A 437 -5.07 -7.70 4.36
N PHE A 438 -5.47 -8.95 4.13
CA PHE A 438 -6.36 -9.72 4.98
C PHE A 438 -5.67 -11.02 5.36
N LEU A 439 -5.58 -11.26 6.67
CA LEU A 439 -4.90 -12.40 7.27
C LEU A 439 -5.93 -13.23 8.03
N ARG A 440 -5.91 -14.55 7.89
CA ARG A 440 -6.85 -15.43 8.57
C ARG A 440 -6.21 -16.73 9.00
N ASP A 441 -6.50 -17.12 10.23
CA ASP A 441 -6.24 -18.41 10.84
C ASP A 441 -7.44 -19.33 10.51
N LEU A 442 -7.18 -20.41 9.76
CA LEU A 442 -8.22 -21.31 9.25
C LEU A 442 -8.44 -22.54 10.15
N ASP A 443 -7.43 -22.96 10.90
CA ASP A 443 -7.44 -24.14 11.75
C ASP A 443 -7.43 -23.82 13.26
N GLU A 444 -7.43 -22.53 13.61
CA GLU A 444 -7.48 -22.00 14.97
C GLU A 444 -6.23 -22.29 15.81
N ASP A 445 -5.07 -22.48 15.17
CA ASP A 445 -3.80 -22.72 15.88
C ASP A 445 -3.13 -21.40 16.36
N GLY A 446 -3.66 -20.25 15.96
CA GLY A 446 -3.18 -18.91 16.33
C GLY A 446 -2.20 -18.32 15.31
N HIS A 447 -1.98 -18.98 14.18
CA HIS A 447 -1.17 -18.50 13.07
C HIS A 447 -2.04 -18.22 11.83
N ALA A 448 -1.67 -17.26 11.02
CA ALA A 448 -2.39 -16.95 9.80
C ALA A 448 -1.98 -17.88 8.66
N ASP A 449 -2.90 -18.78 8.26
CA ASP A 449 -2.76 -19.66 7.09
C ASP A 449 -3.00 -18.93 5.78
N GLU A 450 -3.90 -17.97 5.80
CA GLU A 450 -4.29 -17.21 4.63
C GLU A 450 -3.74 -15.79 4.71
N ARG A 451 -3.02 -15.38 3.66
CA ARG A 451 -2.55 -14.01 3.46
C ARG A 451 -2.95 -13.51 2.08
N ARG A 452 -3.91 -12.60 2.05
CA ARG A 452 -4.41 -12.01 0.80
C ARG A 452 -4.09 -10.53 0.73
N VAL A 453 -3.55 -10.08 -0.41
CA VAL A 453 -3.51 -8.66 -0.76
C VAL A 453 -4.88 -8.29 -1.32
N LEU A 454 -5.64 -7.50 -0.58
CA LEU A 454 -6.97 -7.02 -1.00
C LEU A 454 -6.85 -5.87 -1.98
N LEU A 455 -6.08 -4.87 -1.63
CA LEU A 455 -5.86 -3.64 -2.39
C LEU A 455 -4.39 -3.27 -2.35
N SER A 456 -3.87 -2.69 -3.45
CA SER A 456 -2.50 -2.18 -3.57
C SER A 456 -2.50 -0.79 -4.19
N GLY A 457 -1.42 -0.03 -3.97
CA GLY A 457 -1.24 1.29 -4.55
C GLY A 457 -1.30 2.41 -3.52
N PHE A 458 -1.22 2.06 -2.23
CA PHE A 458 -1.02 3.03 -1.15
C PHE A 458 0.42 3.55 -1.18
N GLY A 459 0.59 4.84 -0.93
CA GLY A 459 1.88 5.50 -1.08
C GLY A 459 2.88 5.19 0.02
N THR A 460 4.16 5.38 -0.29
CA THR A 460 5.31 5.13 0.60
C THR A 460 6.15 6.40 0.84
N GLY A 461 5.62 7.57 0.51
CA GLY A 461 6.34 8.84 0.61
C GLY A 461 6.89 9.13 2.00
N ASP A 462 6.18 8.63 3.01
CA ASP A 462 6.52 8.80 4.42
C ASP A 462 5.92 7.64 5.22
N THR A 463 6.73 6.80 5.83
CA THR A 463 6.26 5.61 6.58
C THR A 463 5.45 5.96 7.82
N HIS A 464 5.70 7.14 8.39
CA HIS A 464 4.96 7.64 9.53
C HIS A 464 3.52 8.03 9.16
N GLN A 465 3.29 8.33 7.89
CA GLN A 465 2.06 8.83 7.31
C GLN A 465 1.30 7.77 6.48
N ALA A 466 1.83 6.54 6.40
CA ALA A 466 1.18 5.45 5.67
C ALA A 466 -0.24 5.16 6.19
N ILE A 467 -0.99 4.31 5.51
CA ILE A 467 -2.37 3.99 5.92
C ILE A 467 -2.42 3.49 7.36
N ASN A 468 -3.21 4.16 8.20
CA ASN A 468 -3.20 3.97 9.66
C ASN A 468 -4.59 4.14 10.28
N SER A 469 -4.71 3.91 11.59
CA SER A 469 -5.89 4.25 12.40
C SER A 469 -7.18 3.62 11.89
N PHE A 470 -7.14 2.31 11.64
CA PHE A 470 -8.29 1.55 11.18
C PHE A 470 -9.39 1.53 12.24
N THR A 471 -10.64 1.75 11.83
CA THR A 471 -11.82 1.70 12.71
C THR A 471 -13.09 1.40 11.93
N TRP A 472 -14.00 0.64 12.52
CA TRP A 472 -15.33 0.41 11.96
C TRP A 472 -16.25 1.59 12.28
N SER A 473 -16.99 2.04 11.28
CA SER A 473 -18.15 2.91 11.51
C SER A 473 -19.34 2.10 12.06
N PRO A 474 -20.31 2.76 12.71
CA PRO A 474 -21.50 2.08 13.23
C PRO A 474 -22.33 1.32 12.18
N ASP A 475 -22.23 1.70 10.92
CA ASP A 475 -22.90 1.05 9.78
C ASP A 475 -22.06 -0.03 9.09
N GLY A 476 -20.89 -0.38 9.65
CA GLY A 476 -20.08 -1.52 9.22
C GLY A 476 -19.17 -1.23 8.02
N GLU A 477 -18.78 0.03 7.79
CA GLU A 477 -17.75 0.40 6.84
C GLU A 477 -16.41 0.58 7.54
N LEU A 478 -15.32 0.14 6.92
CA LEU A 478 -13.97 0.27 7.46
C LEU A 478 -13.36 1.61 7.05
N PHE A 479 -13.07 2.45 8.04
CA PHE A 479 -12.37 3.71 7.84
C PHE A 479 -10.90 3.59 8.24
N PHE A 480 -10.03 4.29 7.51
CA PHE A 480 -8.62 4.42 7.86
C PHE A 480 -8.02 5.70 7.27
N CYS A 481 -6.97 6.19 7.92
CA CYS A 481 -6.35 7.46 7.57
C CYS A 481 -5.14 7.27 6.65
N GLN A 482 -4.80 8.33 5.93
CA GLN A 482 -3.53 8.54 5.25
C GLN A 482 -3.04 9.95 5.57
N GLY A 483 -1.77 10.09 5.95
CA GLY A 483 -1.20 11.37 6.36
C GLY A 483 -0.61 12.20 5.22
N ASP A 484 0.01 13.33 5.60
CA ASP A 484 0.62 14.30 4.68
C ASP A 484 1.83 13.70 3.94
N GLY A 485 2.03 14.10 2.70
CA GLY A 485 3.14 13.64 1.86
C GLY A 485 2.97 12.24 1.29
N ILE A 486 1.80 11.63 1.45
CA ILE A 486 1.45 10.36 0.84
C ILE A 486 0.57 10.59 -0.38
N GLU A 487 0.91 9.90 -1.45
CA GLU A 487 0.14 9.89 -2.69
C GLU A 487 -0.20 8.45 -3.04
N SER A 488 -1.51 8.16 -3.09
CA SER A 488 -2.01 6.82 -3.34
C SER A 488 -2.95 6.79 -4.54
N ARG A 489 -2.85 5.71 -5.32
CA ARG A 489 -3.81 5.38 -6.37
C ARG A 489 -4.07 3.89 -6.33
N VAL A 490 -5.29 3.53 -6.03
CA VAL A 490 -5.70 2.16 -5.75
C VAL A 490 -6.73 1.72 -6.79
N GLU A 491 -6.42 0.67 -7.53
CA GLU A 491 -7.36 0.04 -8.44
C GLU A 491 -8.34 -0.86 -7.69
N THR A 492 -9.61 -0.70 -7.99
CA THR A 492 -10.70 -1.53 -7.46
C THR A 492 -11.61 -1.99 -8.60
N PRO A 493 -12.45 -3.00 -8.39
CA PRO A 493 -13.47 -3.39 -9.37
C PRO A 493 -14.49 -2.30 -9.71
N TRP A 494 -14.44 -1.17 -8.99
CA TRP A 494 -15.31 0.00 -9.19
C TRP A 494 -14.59 1.16 -9.90
N GLY A 495 -13.31 1.01 -10.20
CA GLY A 495 -12.44 2.03 -10.78
C GLY A 495 -11.29 2.40 -9.83
N VAL A 496 -10.62 3.50 -10.13
CA VAL A 496 -9.46 3.98 -9.37
C VAL A 496 -9.90 4.95 -8.27
N SER A 497 -9.53 4.66 -7.03
CA SER A 497 -9.62 5.58 -5.88
C SER A 497 -8.26 6.24 -5.65
N SER A 498 -8.25 7.54 -5.41
CA SER A 498 -7.01 8.31 -5.25
C SER A 498 -7.10 9.29 -4.10
N LEU A 499 -6.00 9.38 -3.33
CA LEU A 499 -5.73 10.49 -2.42
C LEU A 499 -4.34 11.05 -2.73
N TYR A 500 -4.25 12.35 -2.93
CA TYR A 500 -3.01 13.04 -3.31
C TYR A 500 -2.32 13.75 -2.15
N GLN A 501 -2.77 13.55 -0.97
CA GLN A 501 -2.19 13.98 0.32
C GLN A 501 -2.96 13.32 1.44
N ALA A 502 -2.91 13.91 2.63
CA ALA A 502 -3.69 13.48 3.76
C ALA A 502 -5.18 13.33 3.45
N GLY A 503 -5.80 12.37 4.10
CA GLY A 503 -7.23 12.13 4.01
C GLY A 503 -7.64 10.86 4.73
N VAL A 504 -8.89 10.50 4.53
CA VAL A 504 -9.50 9.31 5.12
C VAL A 504 -10.06 8.44 4.02
N TYR A 505 -9.84 7.16 4.12
CA TYR A 505 -10.50 6.17 3.27
C TYR A 505 -11.72 5.60 3.97
N ARG A 506 -12.72 5.27 3.15
CA ARG A 506 -13.89 4.49 3.51
C ARG A 506 -13.95 3.26 2.62
N LEU A 507 -13.86 2.10 3.21
CA LEU A 507 -13.83 0.81 2.51
C LEU A 507 -15.03 -0.05 2.89
N ARG A 508 -15.67 -0.63 1.90
CA ARG A 508 -16.59 -1.78 2.03
C ARG A 508 -15.81 -3.05 1.66
N PRO A 509 -15.21 -3.74 2.63
CA PRO A 509 -14.18 -4.75 2.31
C PRO A 509 -14.71 -5.90 1.45
N ARG A 510 -15.91 -6.40 1.75
CA ARG A 510 -16.52 -7.51 0.99
C ARG A 510 -16.86 -7.14 -0.46
N ARG A 511 -16.96 -5.83 -0.76
CA ARG A 511 -17.19 -5.29 -2.11
C ARG A 511 -15.93 -4.74 -2.75
N LEU A 512 -14.82 -4.67 -2.04
CA LEU A 512 -13.60 -3.97 -2.47
C LEU A 512 -13.89 -2.55 -2.99
N HIS A 513 -14.89 -1.88 -2.39
CA HIS A 513 -15.28 -0.54 -2.79
C HIS A 513 -14.63 0.48 -1.87
N LEU A 514 -13.69 1.23 -2.42
CA LEU A 514 -12.85 2.19 -1.69
C LEU A 514 -13.18 3.61 -2.16
N ASP A 515 -13.60 4.45 -1.21
CA ASP A 515 -13.74 5.89 -1.41
C ASP A 515 -12.57 6.62 -0.72
N GLY A 516 -11.93 7.55 -1.41
CA GLY A 516 -10.96 8.48 -0.84
C GLY A 516 -11.64 9.80 -0.46
N LEU A 517 -11.59 10.17 0.81
CA LEU A 517 -12.18 11.38 1.35
C LEU A 517 -11.05 12.35 1.72
N LEU A 518 -10.95 13.44 0.98
CA LEU A 518 -9.97 14.49 1.27
C LEU A 518 -10.32 15.21 2.56
N ASP A 519 -9.30 15.64 3.31
CA ASP A 519 -9.48 16.41 4.53
C ASP A 519 -9.37 17.93 4.30
N ASP A 520 -9.81 18.42 3.16
CA ASP A 520 -9.75 19.83 2.75
C ASP A 520 -10.28 20.82 3.81
N PHE A 521 -11.08 20.34 4.72
CA PHE A 521 -11.67 21.12 5.82
C PHE A 521 -10.83 21.10 7.11
N MET A 522 -9.80 20.26 7.20
CA MET A 522 -8.88 20.22 8.35
C MET A 522 -7.63 21.10 8.17
N GLY A 523 -7.33 21.51 6.94
CA GLY A 523 -6.10 22.23 6.61
C GLY A 523 -4.99 21.28 6.18
N PRO A 524 -3.69 21.60 6.40
CA PRO A 524 -2.61 20.67 6.08
C PRO A 524 -2.74 19.45 6.97
N GLY A 525 -3.52 18.47 6.54
CA GLY A 525 -3.96 17.38 7.36
C GLY A 525 -2.85 16.37 7.62
N ASN A 526 -2.90 15.82 8.80
CA ASN A 526 -2.08 14.71 9.25
C ASN A 526 -2.93 13.81 10.15
N PRO A 527 -3.96 13.14 9.57
CA PRO A 527 -4.91 12.38 10.36
C PRO A 527 -4.31 11.09 10.90
N TRP A 528 -4.47 10.88 12.22
CA TRP A 528 -4.00 9.72 12.96
C TRP A 528 -5.06 9.17 13.92
N GLY A 529 -6.31 9.32 13.58
CA GLY A 529 -7.42 8.77 14.32
C GLY A 529 -8.75 9.18 13.71
N VAL A 530 -9.63 8.22 13.57
CA VAL A 530 -11.05 8.42 13.24
C VAL A 530 -11.87 7.75 14.32
N VAL A 531 -12.89 8.43 14.80
CA VAL A 531 -13.84 7.89 15.77
C VAL A 531 -15.24 8.32 15.41
N PHE A 532 -16.21 7.53 15.79
CA PHE A 532 -17.63 7.81 15.62
C PHE A 532 -18.33 7.95 16.96
N ASP A 533 -19.28 8.87 17.03
CA ASP A 533 -20.21 8.93 18.12
C ASP A 533 -21.35 7.88 17.93
N GLU A 534 -22.25 7.79 18.90
CA GLU A 534 -23.39 6.86 18.87
C GLU A 534 -24.40 7.15 17.73
N TRP A 535 -24.31 8.31 17.09
CA TRP A 535 -25.15 8.73 15.97
C TRP A 535 -24.44 8.54 14.61
N GLY A 536 -23.21 8.04 14.61
CA GLY A 536 -22.42 7.87 13.39
C GLY A 536 -21.72 9.13 12.89
N GLN A 537 -21.69 10.21 13.70
CA GLN A 537 -20.90 11.38 13.35
C GLN A 537 -19.43 11.10 13.57
N SER A 538 -18.63 11.33 12.54
CA SER A 538 -17.19 11.10 12.57
C SER A 538 -16.42 12.30 13.06
N LEU A 539 -15.40 12.04 13.88
CA LEU A 539 -14.36 12.99 14.26
C LEU A 539 -13.01 12.46 13.80
N VAL A 540 -12.17 13.35 13.29
CA VAL A 540 -10.82 13.03 12.86
C VAL A 540 -9.82 13.77 13.73
N VAL A 541 -8.82 13.04 14.21
CA VAL A 541 -7.74 13.58 15.03
C VAL A 541 -6.54 13.81 14.13
N ASP A 542 -6.00 15.02 14.16
CA ASP A 542 -4.85 15.44 13.39
C ASP A 542 -3.64 15.61 14.30
N GLY A 543 -2.51 14.99 13.98
CA GLY A 543 -1.28 15.02 14.76
C GLY A 543 -0.67 16.41 14.96
N ALA A 544 -0.98 17.35 14.07
CA ALA A 544 -0.51 18.74 14.17
C ALA A 544 -1.66 19.75 14.19
N GLY A 545 -2.83 19.35 13.71
CA GLY A 545 -3.96 20.22 13.39
C GLY A 545 -5.09 20.26 14.42
N GLY A 546 -5.16 19.34 15.36
CA GLY A 546 -6.22 19.27 16.36
C GLY A 546 -7.31 18.23 16.02
N ILE A 547 -8.57 18.59 16.22
CA ILE A 547 -9.72 17.71 16.01
C ILE A 547 -10.70 18.42 15.06
N SER A 548 -11.29 17.66 14.13
CA SER A 548 -12.22 18.18 13.15
C SER A 548 -13.28 17.13 12.76
N TYR A 549 -14.24 17.54 11.96
CA TYR A 549 -15.26 16.68 11.37
C TYR A 549 -14.78 16.11 10.05
N LEU A 550 -15.27 14.92 9.72
CA LEU A 550 -15.16 14.38 8.37
C LEU A 550 -16.45 14.70 7.58
N THR A 551 -16.33 15.39 6.48
CA THR A 551 -17.46 15.70 5.61
C THR A 551 -18.00 14.43 4.96
N PRO A 552 -19.32 14.17 4.97
CA PRO A 552 -19.91 13.01 4.32
C PRO A 552 -19.50 12.90 2.85
N ALA A 553 -19.13 11.70 2.42
CA ALA A 553 -18.71 11.45 1.03
C ALA A 553 -19.78 11.72 -0.02
N SER A 554 -21.06 11.78 0.39
CA SER A 554 -22.19 12.15 -0.48
C SER A 554 -22.13 13.58 -1.02
N ILE A 555 -21.30 14.44 -0.41
CA ILE A 555 -21.11 15.82 -0.87
C ILE A 555 -19.91 15.87 -1.82
N PRO A 556 -20.09 16.22 -3.10
CA PRO A 556 -18.97 16.39 -4.02
C PRO A 556 -17.95 17.40 -3.50
N ALA A 557 -16.65 17.12 -3.66
CA ALA A 557 -15.56 17.92 -3.10
C ALA A 557 -15.69 19.43 -3.39
N LYS A 558 -16.08 19.79 -4.63
CA LYS A 558 -16.27 21.20 -5.06
C LYS A 558 -17.38 21.96 -4.30
N HIS A 559 -18.25 21.25 -3.58
CA HIS A 559 -19.36 21.84 -2.82
C HIS A 559 -19.17 21.71 -1.30
N ARG A 560 -18.06 21.11 -0.85
CA ARG A 560 -17.76 20.99 0.58
C ARG A 560 -17.38 22.34 1.13
N LEU A 561 -17.90 22.66 2.29
CA LEU A 561 -17.48 23.83 3.05
C LEU A 561 -16.32 23.42 3.97
N ARG A 562 -15.33 24.27 4.05
CA ARG A 562 -14.27 24.11 5.06
C ARG A 562 -14.84 24.43 6.43
N LEU A 563 -14.80 23.46 7.31
CA LEU A 563 -15.24 23.62 8.70
C LEU A 563 -14.05 24.03 9.57
N ASP A 564 -14.32 24.82 10.59
CA ASP A 564 -13.32 25.19 11.58
C ASP A 564 -12.94 23.98 12.43
N ARG A 565 -11.70 23.95 12.88
CA ARG A 565 -11.23 22.95 13.84
C ARG A 565 -11.90 23.18 15.19
N ILE A 566 -12.26 22.09 15.84
CA ILE A 566 -12.92 22.14 17.15
C ILE A 566 -11.95 21.91 18.31
N GLY A 567 -10.66 21.71 18.04
CA GLY A 567 -9.63 21.52 19.06
C GLY A 567 -8.31 22.18 18.72
N ASN A 568 -7.49 22.39 19.73
CA ASN A 568 -6.17 22.97 19.59
C ASN A 568 -5.18 21.99 18.96
N PRO A 569 -4.16 22.47 18.22
CA PRO A 569 -3.06 21.66 17.78
C PRO A 569 -2.36 20.92 18.92
N GLY A 570 -1.90 19.70 18.66
CA GLY A 570 -1.17 18.88 19.63
C GLY A 570 -0.42 17.75 18.92
N GLY A 571 0.14 16.83 19.67
CA GLY A 571 0.73 15.60 19.18
C GLY A 571 -0.28 14.44 19.27
N TYR A 572 -1.41 14.52 18.58
CA TYR A 572 -2.51 13.61 18.79
C TYR A 572 -2.44 12.39 17.85
N CYS A 573 -2.64 11.20 18.45
CA CYS A 573 -2.83 9.97 17.70
C CYS A 573 -3.69 9.00 18.52
N GLY A 574 -4.46 8.17 17.83
CA GLY A 574 -5.41 7.27 18.48
C GLY A 574 -6.48 8.01 19.28
N VAL A 575 -7.71 7.70 19.06
CA VAL A 575 -8.86 8.30 19.75
C VAL A 575 -9.93 7.24 19.93
N GLU A 576 -10.64 7.28 21.09
CA GLU A 576 -11.71 6.34 21.40
C GLU A 576 -12.84 7.03 22.14
N MET A 577 -14.08 6.65 21.86
CA MET A 577 -15.25 7.14 22.56
C MET A 577 -15.53 6.27 23.80
N ILE A 578 -15.76 6.90 24.95
CA ILE A 578 -16.13 6.21 26.18
C ILE A 578 -17.61 5.86 26.14
N ASN A 579 -17.90 4.60 25.85
CA ASN A 579 -19.26 4.05 25.80
C ASN A 579 -19.45 2.79 26.70
N GLY A 580 -18.36 2.31 27.31
CA GLY A 580 -18.37 1.12 28.18
C GLY A 580 -19.06 1.34 29.52
N ARG A 581 -19.47 0.24 30.19
CA ARG A 581 -20.12 0.27 31.50
C ARG A 581 -19.16 0.23 32.69
N HIS A 582 -17.89 -0.15 32.44
CA HIS A 582 -16.88 -0.20 33.49
C HIS A 582 -16.43 1.19 33.93
N LEU A 583 -16.35 2.12 32.99
CA LEU A 583 -15.91 3.51 33.26
C LEU A 583 -17.05 4.30 33.94
N PRO A 584 -16.73 5.36 34.73
CA PRO A 584 -17.74 6.16 35.42
C PRO A 584 -18.81 6.69 34.44
N GLU A 585 -20.06 6.65 34.85
CA GLU A 585 -21.19 7.12 34.04
C GLU A 585 -21.02 8.60 33.64
N SER A 586 -20.39 9.41 34.48
CA SER A 586 -20.07 10.81 34.21
C SER A 586 -19.06 11.01 33.06
N MET A 587 -18.38 9.95 32.62
CA MET A 587 -17.44 9.96 31.49
C MET A 587 -18.06 9.43 30.19
N ARG A 588 -19.25 8.82 30.26
CA ARG A 588 -19.90 8.25 29.07
C ARG A 588 -20.18 9.33 28.02
N GLY A 589 -19.93 9.04 26.74
CA GLY A 589 -20.05 9.98 25.63
C GLY A 589 -18.88 10.97 25.53
N GLN A 590 -17.89 10.88 26.41
CA GLN A 590 -16.64 11.62 26.27
C GLN A 590 -15.62 10.81 25.45
N PHE A 591 -14.53 11.45 25.11
CA PHE A 591 -13.49 10.87 24.29
C PHE A 591 -12.15 10.88 25.02
N VAL A 592 -11.37 9.82 24.86
CA VAL A 592 -9.96 9.77 25.25
C VAL A 592 -9.09 9.77 24.00
N LEU A 593 -7.95 10.45 24.08
CA LEU A 593 -6.98 10.47 23.01
C LEU A 593 -5.55 10.55 23.54
N ASN A 594 -4.63 10.00 22.81
CA ASN A 594 -3.21 10.07 23.12
C ASN A 594 -2.61 11.39 22.66
N ASP A 595 -1.78 11.97 23.51
CA ASP A 595 -0.86 13.04 23.14
C ASP A 595 0.58 12.57 23.37
N PHE A 596 1.18 12.04 22.32
CA PHE A 596 2.51 11.45 22.38
C PHE A 596 3.62 12.49 22.66
N LYS A 597 3.39 13.77 22.37
CA LYS A 597 4.36 14.85 22.65
C LYS A 597 4.42 15.20 24.14
N SER A 598 3.28 15.13 24.81
CA SER A 598 3.17 15.44 26.23
C SER A 598 3.15 14.21 27.16
N ASN A 599 3.34 12.99 26.61
CA ASN A 599 3.30 11.73 27.37
C ASN A 599 2.01 11.61 28.20
N THR A 600 0.86 11.91 27.58
CA THR A 600 -0.41 12.07 28.28
C THR A 600 -1.55 11.42 27.51
N VAL A 601 -2.47 10.79 28.23
CA VAL A 601 -3.77 10.39 27.70
C VAL A 601 -4.79 11.42 28.12
N LYS A 602 -5.19 12.26 27.19
CA LYS A 602 -6.14 13.37 27.38
C LYS A 602 -7.58 12.89 27.30
N ARG A 603 -8.49 13.71 27.83
CA ARG A 603 -9.94 13.47 27.78
C ARG A 603 -10.68 14.76 27.47
N PHE A 604 -11.75 14.66 26.67
CA PHE A 604 -12.63 15.78 26.36
C PHE A 604 -14.09 15.34 26.19
N ALA A 605 -15.01 16.28 26.33
CA ALA A 605 -16.41 16.16 25.95
C ALA A 605 -16.70 17.06 24.75
N LEU A 606 -17.66 16.67 23.93
CA LEU A 606 -18.24 17.54 22.90
C LEU A 606 -19.40 18.33 23.52
N MET A 607 -19.32 19.65 23.45
CA MET A 607 -20.36 20.55 23.89
C MET A 607 -21.02 21.18 22.66
N PRO A 608 -22.38 21.14 22.55
CA PRO A 608 -23.07 21.82 21.46
C PRO A 608 -22.67 23.31 21.36
N ASP A 609 -22.39 23.77 20.15
CA ASP A 609 -22.03 25.15 19.87
C ASP A 609 -22.57 25.55 18.49
N GLY A 610 -23.74 26.20 18.48
CA GLY A 610 -24.48 26.50 17.25
C GLY A 610 -24.91 25.21 16.52
N SER A 611 -24.50 25.06 15.27
CA SER A 611 -24.75 23.86 14.44
C SER A 611 -23.63 22.81 14.56
N GLY A 612 -22.66 23.00 15.40
CA GLY A 612 -21.53 22.11 15.60
C GLY A 612 -21.21 21.90 17.07
N TYR A 613 -19.92 21.70 17.38
CA TYR A 613 -19.44 21.43 18.71
C TYR A 613 -18.19 22.25 19.02
N LYS A 614 -17.94 22.47 20.31
CA LYS A 614 -16.66 22.86 20.87
C LYS A 614 -16.16 21.81 21.84
N LEU A 615 -14.85 21.74 22.06
CA LEU A 615 -14.26 20.83 23.02
C LEU A 615 -14.32 21.40 24.43
N ASP A 616 -14.74 20.58 25.37
CA ASP A 616 -14.59 20.81 26.80
C ASP A 616 -13.53 19.82 27.33
N TRP A 617 -12.30 20.30 27.48
CA TRP A 617 -11.18 19.53 27.99
C TRP A 617 -11.40 19.18 29.46
N LYS A 618 -11.28 17.90 29.74
CA LYS A 618 -11.39 17.33 31.09
C LYS A 618 -9.99 16.99 31.64
N GLU A 619 -9.95 16.64 32.92
CA GLU A 619 -8.70 16.15 33.50
C GLU A 619 -8.23 14.91 32.73
N PRO A 620 -6.96 14.82 32.33
CA PRO A 620 -6.39 13.66 31.66
C PRO A 620 -6.55 12.39 32.49
N VAL A 621 -6.78 11.26 31.83
CA VAL A 621 -6.92 9.98 32.53
C VAL A 621 -5.59 9.37 32.95
N LEU A 622 -4.48 9.75 32.26
CA LEU A 622 -3.14 9.28 32.57
C LEU A 622 -2.10 10.32 32.13
N LYS A 623 -1.08 10.57 32.97
CA LYS A 623 0.13 11.33 32.63
C LYS A 623 1.36 10.50 33.01
N SER A 624 2.45 10.62 32.27
CA SER A 624 3.74 10.02 32.61
C SER A 624 4.85 11.06 32.64
N SER A 625 5.78 10.93 33.60
CA SER A 625 7.06 11.64 33.60
C SER A 625 8.16 10.90 32.84
N HIS A 626 7.93 9.65 32.45
CA HIS A 626 8.89 8.86 31.70
C HIS A 626 8.95 9.29 30.24
N ARG A 627 10.13 9.66 29.75
CA ARG A 627 10.32 10.20 28.40
C ARG A 627 10.05 9.23 27.27
N ASN A 628 10.17 7.92 27.52
CA ASN A 628 9.94 6.89 26.52
C ASN A 628 8.47 6.47 26.44
N PHE A 629 7.62 6.84 27.40
CA PHE A 629 6.20 6.60 27.27
C PHE A 629 5.65 7.35 26.05
N ARG A 630 5.25 6.61 25.03
CA ARG A 630 4.75 7.16 23.75
C ARG A 630 3.43 6.48 23.38
N PRO A 631 2.31 6.97 23.95
CA PRO A 631 1.01 6.39 23.65
C PRO A 631 0.64 6.70 22.19
N VAL A 632 0.42 5.64 21.37
CA VAL A 632 0.16 5.77 19.93
C VAL A 632 -1.19 5.23 19.50
N ASP A 633 -1.72 4.18 20.15
CA ASP A 633 -3.09 3.73 19.95
C ASP A 633 -3.80 3.55 21.30
N ILE A 634 -5.11 3.71 21.31
CA ILE A 634 -5.94 3.64 22.52
C ILE A 634 -7.28 3.01 22.18
N ARG A 635 -7.71 2.04 23.00
CA ARG A 635 -8.98 1.33 22.80
C ARG A 635 -9.62 0.97 24.13
N ILE A 636 -10.93 0.86 24.13
CA ILE A 636 -11.67 0.24 25.20
C ILE A 636 -11.77 -1.26 24.93
N GLY A 637 -11.20 -2.05 25.83
CA GLY A 637 -11.17 -3.50 25.72
C GLY A 637 -12.52 -4.18 26.02
N PRO A 638 -12.62 -5.51 25.78
CA PRO A 638 -13.83 -6.28 26.03
C PRO A 638 -14.29 -6.26 27.50
N ASP A 639 -13.37 -6.03 28.42
CA ASP A 639 -13.62 -5.90 29.86
C ASP A 639 -14.05 -4.49 30.28
N GLY A 640 -14.06 -3.54 29.31
CA GLY A 640 -14.44 -2.15 29.52
C GLY A 640 -13.32 -1.24 30.02
N ALA A 641 -12.11 -1.76 30.29
CA ALA A 641 -10.95 -0.96 30.65
C ALA A 641 -10.35 -0.27 29.41
N ILE A 642 -9.57 0.78 29.63
CA ILE A 642 -8.83 1.49 28.57
C ILE A 642 -7.46 0.84 28.39
N TYR A 643 -7.13 0.46 27.15
CA TYR A 643 -5.83 -0.09 26.77
C TYR A 643 -5.07 0.90 25.93
N ILE A 644 -3.77 1.02 26.18
CA ILE A 644 -2.89 2.02 25.60
C ILE A 644 -1.67 1.29 25.03
N ALA A 645 -1.48 1.41 23.71
CA ALA A 645 -0.26 0.95 23.06
C ALA A 645 0.83 2.00 23.30
N ASP A 646 1.87 1.61 24.01
CA ASP A 646 3.04 2.42 24.30
C ASP A 646 4.18 1.99 23.38
N PHE A 647 4.46 2.82 22.40
CA PHE A 647 5.53 2.63 21.43
C PHE A 647 6.92 2.57 22.07
N TYR A 648 7.02 3.03 23.31
CA TYR A 648 8.22 3.02 24.15
C TYR A 648 9.47 3.55 23.43
N ASN A 649 9.45 4.81 23.04
CA ASN A 649 10.56 5.40 22.31
C ASN A 649 10.81 6.85 22.71
N SER A 650 12.07 7.22 22.91
CA SER A 650 12.44 8.62 23.17
C SER A 650 12.23 9.51 21.93
N ILE A 651 12.26 8.92 20.74
CA ILE A 651 12.08 9.56 19.44
C ILE A 651 10.89 8.90 18.76
N ILE A 652 9.86 9.68 18.44
CA ILE A 652 8.69 9.15 17.73
C ILE A 652 8.64 9.61 16.27
N CYS A 653 9.13 10.81 15.98
CA CYS A 653 9.13 11.36 14.64
C CYS A 653 10.45 11.05 13.94
N HIS A 654 10.42 10.94 12.62
CA HIS A 654 11.61 10.83 11.78
C HIS A 654 11.88 12.12 10.99
N GLN A 655 11.01 13.13 11.08
CA GLN A 655 11.17 14.41 10.39
C GLN A 655 12.06 15.40 11.13
N ASP A 656 12.22 15.21 12.44
CA ASP A 656 13.02 16.08 13.30
C ASP A 656 14.30 15.40 13.80
N ASP A 657 14.45 14.08 13.54
CA ASP A 657 15.54 13.25 14.07
C ASP A 657 16.10 12.30 13.00
N TYR A 658 17.34 11.89 13.14
CA TYR A 658 17.96 10.93 12.24
C TYR A 658 17.24 9.59 12.25
N PHE A 659 17.07 8.97 11.09
CA PHE A 659 16.43 7.67 10.96
C PHE A 659 17.11 6.58 11.77
N ARG A 660 18.44 6.62 11.86
CA ARG A 660 19.28 5.68 12.61
C ARG A 660 19.84 6.29 13.89
N ASP A 661 19.13 7.21 14.53
CA ASP A 661 19.55 7.71 15.82
C ASP A 661 19.69 6.55 16.82
N PRO A 662 20.86 6.42 17.51
CA PRO A 662 21.12 5.29 18.41
C PRO A 662 20.22 5.28 19.67
N THR A 663 19.49 6.36 19.92
CA THR A 663 18.52 6.40 21.03
C THR A 663 17.15 5.86 20.65
N ARG A 664 16.92 5.49 19.38
CA ARG A 664 15.70 4.78 18.98
C ARG A 664 15.69 3.40 19.57
N ASP A 665 14.61 3.08 20.25
CA ASP A 665 14.35 1.76 20.74
C ASP A 665 13.64 0.93 19.66
N LEU A 666 14.16 -0.25 19.34
CA LEU A 666 13.59 -1.18 18.36
C LEU A 666 13.16 -2.51 18.98
N HIS A 667 13.27 -2.65 20.32
CA HIS A 667 13.12 -3.93 20.99
C HIS A 667 12.05 -3.96 22.07
N HIS A 668 11.70 -2.80 22.60
CA HIS A 668 10.73 -2.69 23.67
C HIS A 668 9.40 -2.13 23.19
N GLY A 669 8.37 -2.44 23.93
CA GLY A 669 7.02 -1.95 23.70
C GLY A 669 6.08 -2.52 24.75
N ARG A 670 5.05 -1.76 25.10
CA ARG A 670 4.17 -2.13 26.20
C ARG A 670 2.72 -1.87 25.88
N ILE A 671 1.87 -2.64 26.48
CA ILE A 671 0.42 -2.40 26.49
C ILE A 671 0.03 -2.15 27.94
N TRP A 672 -0.39 -0.93 28.20
CA TRP A 672 -0.88 -0.52 29.53
C TRP A 672 -2.39 -0.63 29.59
N ARG A 673 -2.91 -1.13 30.71
CA ARG A 673 -4.34 -1.24 30.96
C ARG A 673 -4.72 -0.30 32.12
N LEU A 674 -5.68 0.59 31.86
CA LEU A 674 -6.19 1.56 32.82
C LEU A 674 -7.64 1.16 33.18
N SER A 675 -7.88 0.81 34.45
CA SER A 675 -9.18 0.39 34.97
C SER A 675 -9.62 1.26 36.15
N VAL A 676 -10.91 1.25 36.43
CA VAL A 676 -11.46 1.92 37.62
C VAL A 676 -11.25 1.01 38.82
N LYS A 677 -10.71 1.57 39.92
CA LYS A 677 -10.54 0.83 41.19
C LYS A 677 -11.88 0.37 41.72
N ASP A 678 -11.90 -0.84 42.24
CA ASP A 678 -13.06 -1.43 42.92
C ASP A 678 -14.36 -1.47 42.09
N SER A 679 -14.26 -1.28 40.77
CA SER A 679 -15.36 -1.38 39.82
C SER A 679 -15.41 -2.75 39.16
N LEU A 680 -16.60 -3.27 38.96
CA LEU A 680 -16.81 -4.52 38.22
C LEU A 680 -16.42 -4.33 36.76
N LEU A 681 -15.60 -5.22 36.25
CA LEU A 681 -15.29 -5.31 34.82
C LEU A 681 -16.54 -5.72 34.02
N ALA A 682 -16.62 -5.32 32.78
CA ALA A 682 -17.65 -5.84 31.90
C ALA A 682 -17.46 -7.37 31.74
N PRO A 683 -18.53 -8.15 31.78
CA PRO A 683 -18.42 -9.60 31.59
C PRO A 683 -17.90 -9.89 30.19
N LYS A 684 -16.97 -10.86 30.08
CA LYS A 684 -16.50 -11.32 28.76
C LYS A 684 -17.69 -11.67 27.87
N PRO A 685 -17.74 -11.26 26.62
CA PRO A 685 -18.80 -11.63 25.70
C PRO A 685 -18.92 -13.15 25.63
N LYS A 686 -20.13 -13.68 25.76
CA LYS A 686 -20.41 -15.10 25.48
C LYS A 686 -20.64 -15.18 23.96
N ILE A 687 -19.77 -15.86 23.27
CA ILE A 687 -19.86 -16.11 21.83
C ILE A 687 -20.41 -17.50 21.62
#